data_38c3c9d65cba7750e3fb82ddc32a0d72
#
_entry.id   38c3c9d65cba7750e3fb82ddc32a0d72
#
_cell.length_a   1.000
_cell.length_b   1.000
_cell.length_c   1.000
_cell.angle_alpha   90.00
_cell.angle_beta   90.00
_cell.angle_gamma   90.00
#
_symmetry.space_group_name_H-M   'P 1'
#
loop_
_entity.id
_entity.type
_entity.pdbx_description
1 polymer ?
#
loop_
_entity_poly.entity_id
_entity_poly.type
_entity_poly.pdbx_seq_one_letter_code
_entity_poly.pdbx_strand_id
1 'polypeptide(L)'
;MPALWPLAVLCNSGSLEGALVLSAAVSVSLLVLWRTWPLWPQIERGPCTFRSSWYVFPSHNLASWPGLGIAVLVLMIGSVAVALACPGLLTLSLRWVLAVVAALLAPAVHVLLQRVQSCGLTARVEPPTPREPLPEVTASPEMVPPIPSDRLVADLYEAARTGRVDRALQLLETGADPHALPFENARDQRNLMVLAAILPDLRLLRELIVRRVDVNQRHRGMTALLAATRDSWHGRSEAVQMLLANGADPRVVDADRNTPLHHAARSSDPGVAALLRDAAAELDALNCDGLSPLAAACQVGNWRLAKFLLERGAQPEPIGGTPVLLAAAGTDEDDPTGVLLLLKHKARVDARDRLRRTALHEAAEAGHSEIVKALLEAAANLEVRDMAGRTPLLEAARQARIVVLECLLSHKADRLAVDSEGRNAVFLACLSERVTLPLIRRLLEIGVPVVADKHGHRPVDIAAKVGRWSIVSLLDPDYPLPVVVSESVSVGGVLDRPPLTLLRDGLQLGSFGSFSELIELCSAEELGTLLHDPHFALNPDVVDWLLTHGASPTVPNSSGNVPMFSLLARGIEAVPVLKVFLRHGVSPAGVGGLGLWLAACMQCDAASRSLEQFACELLEHGADPLMPSPDGDSPLVLTVRLGWLRLQQALLEAGVDCEVRDSYGMTALHQATVLGREAALKLLVMHGANPDARTPDGQTSLGMALSSGRRDLATWLDWRSWPLPRRPLRHADVPDAAMRGDTEAVRRLLDLGLPVDAVDAQGCTALLRAAGGGHLQVVRLLLMRGADLQRASNNGATPLSAAVSMRQNEIIPALLDAGAPLEHRFPEEMTVLMLAAALGFPDIVMRLIAAGADVHASNVQGFAALHCAALYGFSARDKTRLLALLDALLLAGANPGQLADGKITPLLLLLGARAERGAVCDEQVVLAGVERLLEEGETLDVVDTRGFGPLHLAALHGLPLLVKCLLRAGADSERRDALNRSPREIAIMRGFIDVAGQFESEQLGVASMGRFLRD
;
A
#
# COMPACT_ATOMS: atom_id res chain seq x y z
N MET A 1 -12.97 -20.28 10.55
CA MET A 1 -13.83 -21.47 10.56
C MET A 1 -15.05 -21.40 9.63
N PRO A 2 -15.78 -20.26 9.37
CA PRO A 2 -16.93 -20.25 8.43
C PRO A 2 -16.57 -20.53 6.97
N ALA A 3 -15.34 -20.27 6.54
CA ALA A 3 -14.88 -20.50 5.15
C ALA A 3 -14.68 -21.98 4.78
N LEU A 4 -14.70 -22.89 5.75
CA LEU A 4 -14.51 -24.32 5.54
C LEU A 4 -15.82 -25.10 5.35
N TRP A 5 -16.97 -24.45 5.59
CA TRP A 5 -18.29 -25.08 5.46
C TRP A 5 -18.62 -25.56 4.03
N PRO A 6 -18.35 -24.77 2.96
CA PRO A 6 -18.58 -25.24 1.58
C PRO A 6 -17.68 -26.40 1.17
N LEU A 7 -16.46 -26.50 1.75
CA LEU A 7 -15.52 -27.60 1.52
C LEU A 7 -15.95 -28.90 2.21
N ALA A 8 -16.54 -28.80 3.41
CA ALA A 8 -17.10 -29.95 4.11
C ALA A 8 -18.29 -30.61 3.38
N VAL A 9 -19.08 -29.81 2.67
CA VAL A 9 -20.20 -30.30 1.85
C VAL A 9 -19.70 -31.05 0.61
N LEU A 10 -18.60 -30.60 0.00
CA LEU A 10 -17.95 -31.29 -1.13
C LEU A 10 -17.29 -32.63 -0.74
N CYS A 11 -16.82 -32.73 0.51
CA CYS A 11 -16.20 -33.96 1.01
C CYS A 11 -17.19 -35.10 1.31
N ASN A 12 -18.48 -34.79 1.45
CA ASN A 12 -19.53 -35.80 1.72
C ASN A 12 -19.88 -36.64 0.47
N SER A 13 -19.29 -36.34 -0.69
CA SER A 13 -19.51 -37.08 -1.95
C SER A 13 -18.61 -38.31 -2.14
N GLY A 14 -17.70 -38.62 -1.22
CA GLY A 14 -16.84 -39.81 -1.28
C GLY A 14 -15.91 -39.89 -2.49
N SER A 15 -15.70 -38.78 -3.21
CA SER A 15 -14.86 -38.76 -4.41
C SER A 15 -13.39 -38.43 -4.08
N LEU A 16 -12.48 -39.06 -4.80
CA LEU A 16 -11.05 -38.82 -4.68
C LEU A 16 -10.68 -37.34 -4.92
N GLU A 17 -11.50 -36.64 -5.74
CA GLU A 17 -11.37 -35.21 -6.02
C GLU A 17 -11.63 -34.34 -4.78
N GLY A 18 -12.63 -34.68 -3.96
CA GLY A 18 -12.93 -34.00 -2.69
C GLY A 18 -11.80 -34.15 -1.68
N ALA A 19 -11.16 -35.32 -1.61
CA ALA A 19 -10.04 -35.56 -0.72
C ALA A 19 -8.78 -34.78 -1.14
N LEU A 20 -8.52 -34.62 -2.43
CA LEU A 20 -7.39 -33.84 -2.97
C LEU A 20 -7.58 -32.33 -2.75
N VAL A 21 -8.80 -31.81 -2.95
CA VAL A 21 -9.14 -30.40 -2.66
C VAL A 21 -9.04 -30.08 -1.17
N LEU A 22 -9.48 -31.01 -0.30
CA LEU A 22 -9.33 -30.87 1.15
C LEU A 22 -7.85 -30.86 1.55
N SER A 23 -7.04 -31.77 1.03
CA SER A 23 -5.60 -31.86 1.28
C SER A 23 -4.88 -30.56 0.86
N ALA A 24 -5.21 -29.99 -0.31
CA ALA A 24 -4.67 -28.72 -0.77
C ALA A 24 -5.11 -27.55 0.11
N ALA A 25 -6.38 -27.50 0.49
CA ALA A 25 -6.92 -26.45 1.37
C ALA A 25 -6.32 -26.50 2.79
N VAL A 26 -6.13 -27.71 3.35
CA VAL A 26 -5.46 -27.92 4.64
C VAL A 26 -4.00 -27.50 4.57
N SER A 27 -3.30 -27.83 3.48
CA SER A 27 -1.90 -27.44 3.28
C SER A 27 -1.73 -25.92 3.18
N VAL A 28 -2.62 -25.22 2.45
CA VAL A 28 -2.63 -23.75 2.35
C VAL A 28 -2.97 -23.14 3.72
N SER A 29 -3.93 -23.70 4.45
CA SER A 29 -4.32 -23.21 5.77
C SER A 29 -3.19 -23.39 6.80
N LEU A 30 -2.48 -24.50 6.76
CA LEU A 30 -1.30 -24.76 7.60
C LEU A 30 -0.14 -23.82 7.24
N LEU A 31 0.04 -23.49 5.98
CA LEU A 31 1.07 -22.56 5.50
C LEU A 31 0.76 -21.11 5.94
N VAL A 32 -0.50 -20.72 5.92
CA VAL A 32 -0.97 -19.41 6.44
C VAL A 32 -0.82 -19.38 7.96
N LEU A 33 -1.23 -20.42 8.68
CA LEU A 33 -1.07 -20.54 10.14
C LEU A 33 0.42 -20.54 10.54
N TRP A 34 1.25 -21.25 9.82
CA TRP A 34 2.71 -21.26 10.06
C TRP A 34 3.34 -19.89 9.84
N ARG A 35 2.92 -19.15 8.79
CA ARG A 35 3.43 -17.82 8.49
C ARG A 35 2.93 -16.75 9.46
N THR A 36 1.75 -16.93 10.04
CA THR A 36 1.17 -16.03 11.04
C THR A 36 1.56 -16.40 12.48
N TRP A 37 2.06 -17.60 12.74
CA TRP A 37 2.46 -18.10 14.06
C TRP A 37 3.41 -17.16 14.83
N PRO A 38 4.46 -16.55 14.21
CA PRO A 38 5.33 -15.60 14.92
C PRO A 38 4.64 -14.27 15.27
N LEU A 39 3.46 -14.00 14.71
CA LEU A 39 2.71 -12.76 14.94
C LEU A 39 1.68 -12.89 16.07
N TRP A 40 1.34 -14.13 16.48
CA TRP A 40 0.36 -14.38 17.52
C TRP A 40 0.71 -13.74 18.87
N PRO A 41 1.94 -13.80 19.37
CA PRO A 41 2.32 -13.10 20.61
C PRO A 41 2.29 -11.57 20.50
N GLN A 42 2.31 -11.03 19.26
CA GLN A 42 2.22 -9.58 19.02
C GLN A 42 0.77 -9.09 18.90
N ILE A 43 -0.13 -9.94 18.43
CA ILE A 43 -1.58 -9.66 18.35
C ILE A 43 -2.19 -9.55 19.74
N GLU A 44 -1.68 -10.30 20.72
CA GLU A 44 -2.09 -10.21 22.13
C GLU A 44 -1.64 -8.91 22.82
N ARG A 45 -0.69 -8.16 22.23
CA ARG A 45 -0.10 -6.93 22.82
C ARG A 45 -0.63 -5.61 22.25
N GLY A 46 -1.52 -5.62 21.24
CA GLY A 46 -2.12 -4.39 20.68
C GLY A 46 -2.58 -4.53 19.23
N PRO A 47 -3.35 -3.58 18.70
CA PRO A 47 -3.93 -3.66 17.35
C PRO A 47 -2.85 -3.42 16.28
N CYS A 48 -2.34 -4.50 15.70
CA CYS A 48 -1.52 -4.43 14.48
C CYS A 48 -2.41 -4.64 13.25
N THR A 49 -2.35 -3.73 12.28
CA THR A 49 -3.03 -3.93 11.01
C THR A 49 -2.33 -5.03 10.21
N PHE A 50 -3.08 -5.90 9.55
CA PHE A 50 -2.58 -7.05 8.78
C PHE A 50 -1.53 -6.66 7.71
N ARG A 51 -1.55 -5.43 7.23
CA ARG A 51 -0.61 -4.89 6.24
C ARG A 51 0.76 -4.51 6.83
N SER A 52 0.82 -3.97 8.05
CA SER A 52 2.08 -3.59 8.69
C SER A 52 2.87 -4.80 9.22
N SER A 53 2.17 -5.85 9.64
CA SER A 53 2.81 -7.09 10.11
C SER A 53 3.45 -7.93 9.00
N TRP A 54 3.04 -7.72 7.73
CA TRP A 54 3.59 -8.45 6.58
C TRP A 54 5.02 -8.04 6.20
N TYR A 55 5.47 -6.83 6.59
CA TYR A 55 6.79 -6.28 6.24
C TYR A 55 7.83 -6.36 7.37
N VAL A 56 7.41 -6.66 8.61
CA VAL A 56 8.32 -6.71 9.76
C VAL A 56 8.76 -8.16 10.02
N PHE A 57 9.75 -8.62 9.26
CA PHE A 57 10.51 -9.82 9.61
C PHE A 57 11.90 -9.42 10.14
N PRO A 58 12.24 -9.73 11.39
CA PRO A 58 13.63 -9.65 11.83
C PRO A 58 14.44 -10.73 11.11
N SER A 59 15.53 -10.34 10.50
CA SER A 59 16.42 -11.17 9.66
C SER A 59 17.19 -12.27 10.41
N HIS A 60 16.94 -12.52 11.69
CA HIS A 60 17.83 -13.31 12.54
C HIS A 60 17.45 -14.76 12.82
N ASN A 61 16.30 -15.28 12.40
CA ASN A 61 15.88 -16.65 12.75
C ASN A 61 15.57 -17.60 11.56
N LEU A 62 16.05 -17.30 10.36
CA LEU A 62 15.82 -18.17 9.18
C LEU A 62 16.85 -19.32 9.04
N ALA A 63 17.90 -19.33 9.86
CA ALA A 63 18.96 -20.35 9.77
C ALA A 63 18.59 -21.73 10.33
N SER A 64 17.49 -21.87 11.09
CA SER A 64 17.13 -23.11 11.78
C SER A 64 16.02 -23.96 11.12
N TRP A 65 15.48 -23.55 9.97
CA TRP A 65 14.29 -24.18 9.39
C TRP A 65 14.37 -24.55 7.89
N PRO A 66 15.52 -24.97 7.33
CA PRO A 66 15.58 -25.40 5.93
C PRO A 66 14.81 -26.71 5.67
N GLY A 67 14.66 -27.58 6.68
CA GLY A 67 14.02 -28.88 6.53
C GLY A 67 12.51 -28.84 6.29
N LEU A 68 11.78 -27.92 6.90
CA LEU A 68 10.33 -27.85 6.75
C LEU A 68 9.90 -27.20 5.44
N GLY A 69 10.63 -26.19 4.96
CA GLY A 69 10.41 -25.59 3.64
C GLY A 69 10.64 -26.59 2.50
N ILE A 70 11.67 -27.43 2.63
CA ILE A 70 11.96 -28.51 1.69
C ILE A 70 10.89 -29.61 1.76
N ALA A 71 10.39 -29.98 2.94
CA ALA A 71 9.35 -31.00 3.10
C ALA A 71 8.01 -30.52 2.48
N VAL A 72 7.63 -29.25 2.63
CA VAL A 72 6.43 -28.68 1.99
C VAL A 72 6.59 -28.62 0.47
N LEU A 73 7.78 -28.26 -0.03
CA LEU A 73 8.08 -28.24 -1.46
C LEU A 73 8.02 -29.64 -2.07
N VAL A 74 8.57 -30.65 -1.40
CA VAL A 74 8.54 -32.06 -1.84
C VAL A 74 7.10 -32.60 -1.85
N LEU A 75 6.27 -32.26 -0.84
CA LEU A 75 4.85 -32.64 -0.81
C LEU A 75 4.05 -31.96 -1.93
N MET A 76 4.34 -30.69 -2.26
CA MET A 76 3.71 -30.00 -3.38
C MET A 76 4.12 -30.57 -4.72
N ILE A 77 5.40 -30.84 -4.92
CA ILE A 77 5.92 -31.48 -6.15
C ILE A 77 5.35 -32.89 -6.29
N GLY A 78 5.25 -33.65 -5.21
CA GLY A 78 4.65 -34.97 -5.18
C GLY A 78 3.16 -34.94 -5.55
N SER A 79 2.39 -33.99 -5.03
CA SER A 79 0.96 -33.86 -5.37
C SER A 79 0.72 -33.42 -6.82
N VAL A 80 1.58 -32.56 -7.37
CA VAL A 80 1.55 -32.17 -8.79
C VAL A 80 1.97 -33.35 -9.68
N ALA A 81 2.98 -34.13 -9.29
CA ALA A 81 3.41 -35.30 -10.05
C ALA A 81 2.34 -36.41 -10.11
N VAL A 82 1.62 -36.64 -8.99
CA VAL A 82 0.49 -37.59 -8.94
C VAL A 82 -0.68 -37.09 -9.81
N ALA A 83 -0.97 -35.78 -9.80
CA ALA A 83 -1.99 -35.17 -10.65
C ALA A 83 -1.67 -35.24 -12.15
N LEU A 84 -0.39 -35.18 -12.50
CA LEU A 84 0.08 -35.31 -13.90
C LEU A 84 0.18 -36.79 -14.36
N ALA A 85 0.45 -37.73 -13.44
CA ALA A 85 0.56 -39.15 -13.75
C ALA A 85 -0.79 -39.85 -13.98
N CYS A 86 -1.91 -39.27 -13.49
CA CYS A 86 -3.24 -39.84 -13.64
C CYS A 86 -4.18 -38.92 -14.44
N PRO A 87 -3.98 -38.70 -15.73
CA PRO A 87 -4.69 -37.70 -16.52
C PRO A 87 -6.20 -37.97 -16.74
N GLY A 88 -6.67 -39.19 -16.46
CA GLY A 88 -8.06 -39.60 -16.63
C GLY A 88 -8.98 -39.26 -15.44
N LEU A 89 -8.42 -38.85 -14.30
CA LEU A 89 -9.15 -38.61 -13.05
C LEU A 89 -9.43 -37.13 -12.73
N LEU A 90 -8.89 -36.20 -13.52
CA LEU A 90 -9.00 -34.76 -13.27
C LEU A 90 -9.91 -34.08 -14.29
N THR A 91 -10.94 -33.40 -13.81
CA THR A 91 -11.79 -32.55 -14.66
C THR A 91 -11.04 -31.32 -15.16
N LEU A 92 -11.45 -30.75 -16.30
CA LEU A 92 -10.78 -29.61 -16.94
C LEU A 92 -10.68 -28.37 -15.99
N SER A 93 -11.64 -28.21 -15.10
CA SER A 93 -11.70 -27.12 -14.09
C SER A 93 -10.60 -27.25 -13.03
N LEU A 94 -10.31 -28.44 -12.57
CA LEU A 94 -9.26 -28.67 -11.55
C LEU A 94 -7.86 -28.42 -12.11
N ARG A 95 -7.63 -28.75 -13.39
CA ARG A 95 -6.35 -28.48 -14.09
C ARG A 95 -6.08 -26.97 -14.19
N TRP A 96 -7.11 -26.16 -14.44
CA TRP A 96 -6.99 -24.71 -14.49
C TRP A 96 -6.71 -24.12 -13.12
N VAL A 97 -7.35 -24.60 -12.06
CA VAL A 97 -7.10 -24.14 -10.69
C VAL A 97 -5.66 -24.44 -10.27
N LEU A 98 -5.16 -25.66 -10.56
CA LEU A 98 -3.77 -26.02 -10.27
C LEU A 98 -2.76 -25.19 -11.08
N ALA A 99 -3.04 -24.89 -12.34
CA ALA A 99 -2.20 -24.04 -13.17
C ALA A 99 -2.14 -22.59 -12.66
N VAL A 100 -3.28 -22.04 -12.22
CA VAL A 100 -3.34 -20.70 -11.63
C VAL A 100 -2.61 -20.63 -10.29
N VAL A 101 -2.76 -21.64 -9.44
CA VAL A 101 -2.04 -21.72 -8.16
C VAL A 101 -0.53 -21.85 -8.39
N ALA A 102 -0.09 -22.65 -9.36
CA ALA A 102 1.32 -22.77 -9.73
C ALA A 102 1.88 -21.45 -10.28
N ALA A 103 1.12 -20.75 -11.13
CA ALA A 103 1.53 -19.45 -11.69
C ALA A 103 1.62 -18.35 -10.62
N LEU A 104 0.75 -18.36 -9.60
CA LEU A 104 0.78 -17.42 -8.48
C LEU A 104 1.92 -17.71 -7.48
N LEU A 105 2.35 -18.95 -7.36
CA LEU A 105 3.44 -19.37 -6.46
C LEU A 105 4.83 -19.26 -7.10
N ALA A 106 4.94 -19.32 -8.42
CA ALA A 106 6.21 -19.24 -9.13
C ALA A 106 7.04 -17.97 -8.81
N PRO A 107 6.48 -16.75 -8.75
CA PRO A 107 7.23 -15.56 -8.38
C PRO A 107 7.73 -15.60 -6.93
N ALA A 108 6.93 -16.15 -6.01
CA ALA A 108 7.31 -16.23 -4.60
C ALA A 108 8.46 -17.24 -4.40
N VAL A 109 8.44 -18.36 -5.12
CA VAL A 109 9.51 -19.37 -5.11
C VAL A 109 10.78 -18.80 -5.75
N HIS A 110 10.66 -18.04 -6.84
CA HIS A 110 11.80 -17.42 -7.51
C HIS A 110 12.51 -16.39 -6.62
N VAL A 111 11.75 -15.53 -5.93
CA VAL A 111 12.31 -14.57 -4.96
C VAL A 111 12.97 -15.28 -3.78
N LEU A 112 12.43 -16.42 -3.34
CA LEU A 112 12.99 -17.20 -2.24
C LEU A 112 14.31 -17.87 -2.67
N LEU A 113 14.37 -18.41 -3.89
CA LEU A 113 15.60 -19.01 -4.46
C LEU A 113 16.68 -17.96 -4.69
N GLN A 114 16.36 -16.78 -5.19
CA GLN A 114 17.32 -15.67 -5.33
C GLN A 114 17.87 -15.20 -3.98
N ARG A 115 17.05 -15.15 -2.93
CA ARG A 115 17.51 -14.83 -1.57
C ARG A 115 18.38 -15.93 -0.96
N VAL A 116 18.09 -17.20 -1.20
CA VAL A 116 18.91 -18.32 -0.74
C VAL A 116 20.28 -18.31 -1.44
N GLN A 117 20.34 -17.98 -2.72
CA GLN A 117 21.60 -17.84 -3.46
C GLN A 117 22.43 -16.62 -3.02
N SER A 118 21.79 -15.52 -2.63
CA SER A 118 22.51 -14.34 -2.14
C SER A 118 23.00 -14.46 -0.68
N CYS A 119 22.41 -15.34 0.11
CA CYS A 119 22.85 -15.60 1.51
C CYS A 119 24.00 -16.61 1.62
N GLY A 120 24.38 -17.29 0.52
CA GLY A 120 25.39 -18.37 0.54
C GLY A 120 26.86 -17.93 0.41
N LEU A 121 27.16 -16.65 0.28
CA LEU A 121 28.51 -16.22 -0.15
C LEU A 121 29.20 -15.17 0.71
N THR A 122 28.77 -14.83 1.94
CA THR A 122 29.63 -14.05 2.86
C THR A 122 29.19 -14.22 4.32
N ALA A 123 29.77 -15.17 5.00
CA ALA A 123 29.85 -15.16 6.46
C ALA A 123 31.27 -15.54 6.89
N ARG A 124 32.13 -14.53 7.01
CA ARG A 124 33.30 -14.62 7.91
C ARG A 124 32.88 -14.00 9.24
N VAL A 125 32.81 -14.84 10.25
CA VAL A 125 32.56 -14.47 11.64
C VAL A 125 33.91 -14.04 12.24
N GLU A 126 34.00 -12.79 12.72
CA GLU A 126 35.01 -12.36 13.67
C GLU A 126 34.45 -12.38 15.11
N PRO A 127 35.26 -12.79 16.11
CA PRO A 127 34.78 -12.93 17.49
C PRO A 127 34.72 -11.57 18.24
N PRO A 128 33.90 -11.46 19.28
CA PRO A 128 33.70 -10.19 20.01
C PRO A 128 34.87 -9.88 20.93
N THR A 129 35.36 -8.65 20.88
CA THR A 129 36.33 -8.08 21.83
C THR A 129 35.64 -7.58 23.12
N PRO A 130 36.31 -7.63 24.27
CA PRO A 130 35.70 -7.28 25.57
C PRO A 130 35.61 -5.76 25.81
N ARG A 131 34.56 -5.39 26.53
CA ARG A 131 34.32 -4.03 27.01
C ARG A 131 35.36 -3.60 28.05
N GLU A 132 36.02 -2.46 27.82
CA GLU A 132 36.76 -1.73 28.85
C GLU A 132 35.90 -0.60 29.48
N PRO A 133 36.20 -0.24 30.75
CA PRO A 133 35.35 0.67 31.52
C PRO A 133 35.68 2.15 31.28
N LEU A 134 34.68 2.99 31.52
CA LEU A 134 34.67 4.44 31.42
C LEU A 134 35.69 5.08 32.43
N PRO A 135 36.46 6.08 32.06
CA PRO A 135 37.15 6.94 33.02
C PRO A 135 36.41 8.24 33.31
N GLU A 136 36.63 8.70 34.53
CA GLU A 136 36.07 9.85 35.19
C GLU A 136 36.44 11.21 34.57
N VAL A 137 35.53 12.16 34.76
CA VAL A 137 35.58 13.55 34.33
C VAL A 137 36.61 14.33 35.19
N THR A 138 37.57 15.01 34.55
CA THR A 138 38.23 16.20 35.11
C THR A 138 38.18 17.35 34.10
N ALA A 139 37.77 18.51 34.58
CA ALA A 139 37.48 19.71 33.81
C ALA A 139 38.72 20.56 33.48
N SER A 140 38.60 21.22 32.31
CA SER A 140 39.13 22.54 31.86
C SER A 140 40.23 22.51 30.77
N PRO A 141 40.34 23.47 29.86
CA PRO A 141 39.54 24.67 29.60
C PRO A 141 38.99 24.81 28.16
N GLU A 142 38.23 25.85 27.91
CA GLU A 142 37.51 26.26 26.70
C GLU A 142 38.22 25.98 25.37
N MET A 143 37.65 25.06 24.59
CA MET A 143 37.88 24.92 23.14
C MET A 143 36.57 25.16 22.39
N VAL A 144 36.69 25.96 21.33
CA VAL A 144 35.62 26.13 20.30
C VAL A 144 35.04 24.78 19.94
N PRO A 145 33.71 24.61 19.84
CA PRO A 145 33.10 23.34 19.49
C PRO A 145 33.60 22.84 18.14
N PRO A 146 34.00 21.56 17.99
CA PRO A 146 34.42 21.00 16.71
C PRO A 146 33.25 21.10 15.71
N ILE A 147 33.56 21.65 14.52
CA ILE A 147 32.61 21.69 13.39
C ILE A 147 32.16 20.25 13.13
N PRO A 148 30.86 19.95 13.02
CA PRO A 148 30.40 18.60 12.70
C PRO A 148 31.09 18.07 11.44
N SER A 149 31.58 16.83 11.47
CA SER A 149 32.27 16.18 10.35
C SER A 149 31.55 16.31 9.01
N ASP A 150 30.21 16.21 9.04
CA ASP A 150 29.34 16.31 7.88
C ASP A 150 29.38 17.69 7.22
N ARG A 151 29.57 18.75 8.01
CA ARG A 151 29.69 20.11 7.48
C ARG A 151 31.04 20.34 6.81
N LEU A 152 32.11 19.76 7.33
CA LEU A 152 33.43 19.81 6.71
C LEU A 152 33.43 19.08 5.37
N VAL A 153 32.77 17.95 5.26
CA VAL A 153 32.60 17.20 4.02
C VAL A 153 31.79 18.00 3.01
N ALA A 154 30.68 18.62 3.43
CA ALA A 154 29.84 19.45 2.56
C ALA A 154 30.66 20.64 1.99
N ASP A 155 31.38 21.32 2.84
CA ASP A 155 32.25 22.46 2.45
C ASP A 155 33.38 22.00 1.50
N LEU A 156 33.96 20.81 1.70
CA LEU A 156 34.97 20.20 0.84
C LEU A 156 34.39 19.92 -0.59
N TYR A 157 33.20 19.32 -0.66
CA TYR A 157 32.56 19.10 -1.95
C TYR A 157 32.19 20.40 -2.67
N GLU A 158 31.70 21.41 -1.93
CA GLU A 158 31.41 22.72 -2.49
C GLU A 158 32.69 23.43 -3.00
N ALA A 159 33.80 23.36 -2.24
CA ALA A 159 35.10 23.91 -2.67
C ALA A 159 35.63 23.19 -3.92
N ALA A 160 35.55 21.87 -3.96
CA ALA A 160 35.96 21.07 -5.12
C ALA A 160 35.06 21.38 -6.35
N ARG A 161 33.76 21.47 -6.20
CA ARG A 161 32.81 21.76 -7.27
C ARG A 161 32.99 23.15 -7.87
N THR A 162 33.34 24.14 -7.01
CA THR A 162 33.55 25.53 -7.43
C THR A 162 34.98 25.80 -7.91
N GLY A 163 35.86 24.78 -7.90
CA GLY A 163 37.28 24.91 -8.32
C GLY A 163 38.17 25.68 -7.35
N ARG A 164 37.76 25.89 -6.09
CA ARG A 164 38.55 26.56 -5.05
C ARG A 164 39.52 25.58 -4.43
N VAL A 165 40.55 25.20 -5.18
CA VAL A 165 41.51 24.16 -4.81
C VAL A 165 42.21 24.48 -3.47
N ASP A 166 42.63 25.73 -3.25
CA ASP A 166 43.31 26.14 -2.01
C ASP A 166 42.40 25.92 -0.79
N ARG A 167 41.09 26.22 -0.95
CA ARG A 167 40.14 25.98 0.14
C ARG A 167 39.88 24.50 0.38
N ALA A 168 39.81 23.70 -0.68
CA ALA A 168 39.66 22.24 -0.55
C ALA A 168 40.85 21.61 0.15
N LEU A 169 42.10 22.06 -0.16
CA LEU A 169 43.32 21.60 0.51
C LEU A 169 43.32 21.97 2.00
N GLN A 170 42.97 23.20 2.35
CA GLN A 170 42.81 23.62 3.75
C GLN A 170 41.79 22.76 4.51
N LEU A 171 40.66 22.44 3.91
CA LEU A 171 39.64 21.59 4.54
C LEU A 171 40.15 20.16 4.76
N LEU A 172 40.92 19.61 3.84
CA LEU A 172 41.60 18.33 4.01
C LEU A 172 42.65 18.36 5.11
N GLU A 173 43.37 19.46 5.30
CA GLU A 173 44.31 19.67 6.41
C GLU A 173 43.59 19.80 7.76
N THR A 174 42.39 20.40 7.79
CA THR A 174 41.56 20.53 9.00
C THR A 174 40.84 19.28 9.40
N GLY A 175 40.97 18.17 8.64
CA GLY A 175 40.44 16.85 8.99
C GLY A 175 39.17 16.45 8.28
N ALA A 176 38.80 17.11 7.16
CA ALA A 176 37.71 16.62 6.30
C ALA A 176 38.07 15.25 5.72
N ASP A 177 37.12 14.31 5.72
CA ASP A 177 37.33 12.95 5.22
C ASP A 177 37.45 12.93 3.69
N PRO A 178 38.62 12.55 3.12
CA PRO A 178 38.83 12.46 1.70
C PRO A 178 38.11 11.28 1.03
N HIS A 179 37.67 10.29 1.82
CA HIS A 179 36.96 9.10 1.33
C HIS A 179 35.41 9.24 1.37
N ALA A 180 34.89 10.31 1.97
CA ALA A 180 33.47 10.55 2.05
C ALA A 180 32.79 10.54 0.65
N LEU A 181 31.58 10.01 0.56
CA LEU A 181 30.77 10.08 -0.63
C LEU A 181 29.87 11.33 -0.62
N PRO A 182 29.41 11.83 -1.79
CA PRO A 182 28.47 12.94 -1.83
C PRO A 182 27.17 12.57 -1.11
N PHE A 183 26.53 13.54 -0.46
CA PHE A 183 25.25 13.32 0.20
C PHE A 183 24.17 12.91 -0.82
N GLU A 184 23.26 12.00 -0.44
CA GLU A 184 22.19 11.50 -1.34
C GLU A 184 21.33 12.62 -1.94
N ASN A 185 21.12 13.70 -1.18
CA ASN A 185 20.34 14.87 -1.59
C ASN A 185 21.17 15.92 -2.35
N ALA A 186 22.48 15.70 -2.56
CA ALA A 186 23.30 16.65 -3.27
C ALA A 186 22.92 16.68 -4.76
N ARG A 187 22.84 17.89 -5.32
CA ARG A 187 22.55 18.10 -6.76
C ARG A 187 23.62 17.51 -7.68
N ASP A 188 24.87 17.49 -7.22
CA ASP A 188 26.00 16.89 -7.92
C ASP A 188 26.45 15.64 -7.18
N GLN A 189 26.36 14.51 -7.85
CA GLN A 189 26.63 13.19 -7.31
C GLN A 189 28.01 12.64 -7.71
N ARG A 190 28.90 13.48 -8.27
CA ARG A 190 30.27 13.06 -8.58
C ARG A 190 31.09 12.94 -7.30
N ASN A 191 31.90 11.89 -7.17
CA ASN A 191 32.79 11.73 -6.01
C ASN A 191 33.96 12.70 -6.08
N LEU A 192 34.65 12.90 -4.97
CA LEU A 192 35.70 13.88 -4.83
C LEU A 192 36.89 13.63 -5.81
N MET A 193 37.22 12.37 -6.06
CA MET A 193 38.26 11.97 -7.00
C MET A 193 37.89 12.35 -8.45
N VAL A 194 36.63 12.16 -8.84
CA VAL A 194 36.09 12.57 -10.14
C VAL A 194 36.13 14.09 -10.29
N LEU A 195 35.67 14.84 -9.26
CA LEU A 195 35.72 16.30 -9.29
C LEU A 195 37.15 16.80 -9.44
N ALA A 196 38.09 16.26 -8.67
CA ALA A 196 39.53 16.64 -8.72
C ALA A 196 40.16 16.35 -10.09
N ALA A 197 39.76 15.27 -10.77
CA ALA A 197 40.29 14.87 -12.07
C ALA A 197 39.85 15.81 -13.22
N ILE A 198 38.69 16.46 -13.08
CA ILE A 198 38.16 17.40 -14.08
C ILE A 198 38.61 18.86 -13.84
N LEU A 199 39.22 19.18 -12.69
CA LEU A 199 39.68 20.52 -12.39
C LEU A 199 40.94 20.87 -13.21
N PRO A 200 41.14 22.15 -13.59
CA PRO A 200 42.38 22.60 -14.26
C PRO A 200 43.61 22.46 -13.36
N ASP A 201 43.42 22.66 -12.08
CA ASP A 201 44.51 22.57 -11.07
C ASP A 201 44.53 21.16 -10.44
N LEU A 202 45.55 20.41 -10.70
CA LEU A 202 45.74 19.03 -10.27
C LEU A 202 46.28 18.86 -8.85
N ARG A 203 46.50 19.95 -8.09
CA ARG A 203 46.99 19.87 -6.71
C ARG A 203 46.07 19.07 -5.81
N LEU A 204 44.72 19.25 -5.97
CA LEU A 204 43.75 18.48 -5.23
C LEU A 204 43.80 16.99 -5.60
N LEU A 205 43.88 16.67 -6.90
CA LEU A 205 44.02 15.27 -7.36
C LEU A 205 45.27 14.61 -6.77
N ARG A 206 46.39 15.33 -6.77
CA ARG A 206 47.65 14.85 -6.19
C ARG A 206 47.53 14.58 -4.72
N GLU A 207 46.90 15.49 -3.97
CA GLU A 207 46.72 15.34 -2.51
C GLU A 207 45.81 14.15 -2.16
N LEU A 208 44.75 13.92 -2.92
CA LEU A 208 43.87 12.76 -2.73
C LEU A 208 44.60 11.44 -2.98
N ILE A 209 45.46 11.39 -4.00
CA ILE A 209 46.30 10.21 -4.29
C ILE A 209 47.32 9.97 -3.15
N VAL A 210 47.95 11.02 -2.64
CA VAL A 210 48.89 10.92 -1.48
C VAL A 210 48.17 10.37 -0.26
N ARG A 211 46.92 10.77 -0.03
CA ARG A 211 46.05 10.26 1.06
C ARG A 211 45.47 8.89 0.80
N ARG A 212 45.86 8.21 -0.29
CA ARG A 212 45.46 6.85 -0.66
C ARG A 212 43.94 6.69 -0.92
N VAL A 213 43.28 7.72 -1.42
CA VAL A 213 41.92 7.57 -1.94
C VAL A 213 41.98 6.64 -3.15
N ASP A 214 41.07 5.69 -3.22
CA ASP A 214 41.05 4.71 -4.32
C ASP A 214 40.83 5.41 -5.68
N VAL A 215 41.85 5.33 -6.53
CA VAL A 215 41.86 5.93 -7.88
C VAL A 215 40.77 5.28 -8.78
N ASN A 216 40.41 4.01 -8.51
CA ASN A 216 39.43 3.25 -9.25
C ASN A 216 38.02 3.29 -8.59
N GLN A 217 37.81 4.12 -7.56
CA GLN A 217 36.53 4.26 -6.87
C GLN A 217 35.43 4.60 -7.86
N ARG A 218 34.46 3.69 -7.97
CA ARG A 218 33.32 3.84 -8.86
C ARG A 218 32.12 4.38 -8.10
N HIS A 219 31.58 5.51 -8.55
CA HIS A 219 30.34 6.05 -8.02
C HIS A 219 29.38 6.36 -9.17
N ARG A 220 28.18 5.81 -9.12
CA ARG A 220 27.15 5.90 -10.19
C ARG A 220 27.71 5.63 -11.61
N GLY A 221 28.54 4.61 -11.72
CA GLY A 221 29.11 4.19 -13.01
C GLY A 221 30.33 5.00 -13.48
N MET A 222 30.73 6.06 -12.78
CA MET A 222 31.83 6.95 -13.19
C MET A 222 33.09 6.72 -12.33
N THR A 223 34.26 6.72 -12.97
CA THR A 223 35.57 6.77 -12.32
C THR A 223 36.30 8.06 -12.69
N ALA A 224 37.33 8.40 -11.94
CA ALA A 224 38.13 9.59 -12.24
C ALA A 224 38.77 9.56 -13.64
N LEU A 225 39.21 8.38 -14.09
CA LEU A 225 39.79 8.20 -15.43
C LEU A 225 38.75 8.40 -16.56
N LEU A 226 37.53 7.86 -16.42
CA LEU A 226 36.45 8.09 -17.35
C LEU A 226 36.08 9.58 -17.42
N ALA A 227 36.00 10.25 -16.28
CA ALA A 227 35.68 11.68 -16.25
C ALA A 227 36.79 12.55 -16.87
N ALA A 228 38.07 12.26 -16.56
CA ALA A 228 39.22 12.99 -17.13
C ALA A 228 39.29 12.84 -18.67
N THR A 229 38.81 11.74 -19.23
CA THR A 229 38.77 11.50 -20.69
C THR A 229 37.51 12.03 -21.34
N ARG A 230 36.35 12.01 -20.66
CA ARG A 230 35.05 12.41 -21.21
C ARG A 230 34.81 13.92 -21.17
N ASP A 231 35.08 14.53 -20.00
CA ASP A 231 34.65 15.91 -19.70
C ASP A 231 35.65 16.97 -20.18
N SER A 232 36.63 16.60 -21.01
CA SER A 232 37.66 17.49 -21.51
C SER A 232 37.73 17.45 -23.01
N TRP A 233 37.28 18.54 -23.66
CA TRP A 233 37.33 18.72 -25.11
C TRP A 233 38.74 18.59 -25.70
N HIS A 234 39.76 18.97 -24.95
CA HIS A 234 41.17 18.90 -25.38
C HIS A 234 41.98 17.77 -24.74
N GLY A 235 41.35 16.87 -23.98
CA GLY A 235 42.00 15.81 -23.25
C GLY A 235 42.93 16.37 -22.16
N ARG A 236 42.78 15.93 -20.93
CA ARG A 236 43.66 16.31 -19.83
C ARG A 236 44.81 15.31 -19.70
N SER A 237 45.76 15.40 -20.60
CA SER A 237 46.90 14.47 -20.67
C SER A 237 47.62 14.32 -19.32
N GLU A 238 47.82 15.43 -18.59
CA GLU A 238 48.45 15.40 -17.28
C GLU A 238 47.64 14.70 -16.21
N ALA A 239 46.31 14.93 -16.16
CA ALA A 239 45.41 14.21 -15.23
C ALA A 239 45.35 12.72 -15.55
N VAL A 240 45.19 12.36 -16.83
CA VAL A 240 45.19 10.99 -17.31
C VAL A 240 46.51 10.30 -16.98
N GLN A 241 47.65 10.96 -17.26
CA GLN A 241 49.00 10.43 -16.93
C GLN A 241 49.16 10.20 -15.42
N MET A 242 48.74 11.15 -14.59
CA MET A 242 48.79 11.03 -13.13
C MET A 242 47.91 9.86 -12.62
N LEU A 243 46.69 9.73 -13.12
CA LEU A 243 45.78 8.64 -12.76
C LEU A 243 46.37 7.28 -13.16
N LEU A 244 46.84 7.13 -14.41
CA LEU A 244 47.43 5.89 -14.90
C LEU A 244 48.70 5.50 -14.16
N ALA A 245 49.56 6.47 -13.85
CA ALA A 245 50.80 6.25 -13.06
C ALA A 245 50.53 5.76 -11.63
N ASN A 246 49.32 6.04 -11.09
CA ASN A 246 48.87 5.58 -9.78
C ASN A 246 47.86 4.43 -9.82
N GLY A 247 47.86 3.66 -10.92
CA GLY A 247 47.12 2.40 -11.03
C GLY A 247 45.63 2.53 -11.41
N ALA A 248 45.24 3.61 -12.08
CA ALA A 248 43.92 3.68 -12.68
C ALA A 248 43.76 2.61 -13.77
N ASP A 249 42.68 1.85 -13.76
CA ASP A 249 42.41 0.79 -14.74
C ASP A 249 41.91 1.42 -16.05
N PRO A 250 42.61 1.29 -17.19
CA PRO A 250 42.18 1.80 -18.48
C PRO A 250 41.05 1.00 -19.14
N ARG A 251 40.63 -0.12 -18.56
CA ARG A 251 39.54 -1.00 -19.07
C ARG A 251 38.20 -0.72 -18.43
N VAL A 252 38.12 0.20 -17.49
CA VAL A 252 36.82 0.58 -16.87
C VAL A 252 35.86 1.07 -17.94
N VAL A 253 34.56 0.81 -17.71
CA VAL A 253 33.49 1.23 -18.63
C VAL A 253 32.45 2.08 -17.90
N ASP A 254 31.85 3.03 -18.61
CA ASP A 254 30.69 3.81 -18.14
C ASP A 254 29.36 3.04 -18.30
N ALA A 255 28.23 3.71 -18.12
CA ALA A 255 26.89 3.11 -18.28
C ALA A 255 26.61 2.61 -19.71
N ASP A 256 27.18 3.29 -20.73
CA ASP A 256 27.05 2.93 -22.14
C ASP A 256 28.16 2.00 -22.60
N ARG A 257 28.92 1.43 -21.65
CA ARG A 257 30.08 0.58 -21.89
C ARG A 257 31.23 1.26 -22.67
N ASN A 258 31.27 2.60 -22.72
CA ASN A 258 32.42 3.30 -23.28
C ASN A 258 33.64 3.17 -22.35
N THR A 259 34.77 2.77 -22.89
CA THR A 259 36.07 2.81 -22.19
C THR A 259 36.67 4.21 -22.23
N PRO A 260 37.64 4.54 -21.40
CA PRO A 260 38.41 5.79 -21.52
C PRO A 260 38.95 6.06 -22.94
N LEU A 261 39.28 5.02 -23.68
CA LEU A 261 39.73 5.12 -25.09
C LEU A 261 38.63 5.53 -26.06
N HIS A 262 37.36 5.11 -25.83
CA HIS A 262 36.19 5.63 -26.59
C HIS A 262 36.01 7.14 -26.38
N HIS A 263 36.12 7.61 -25.15
CA HIS A 263 36.00 9.01 -24.85
C HIS A 263 37.19 9.80 -25.44
N ALA A 264 38.42 9.30 -25.32
CA ALA A 264 39.59 9.87 -25.94
C ALA A 264 39.49 9.92 -27.47
N ALA A 265 38.79 8.97 -28.08
CA ALA A 265 38.54 8.92 -29.51
C ALA A 265 37.72 10.11 -30.04
N ARG A 266 36.89 10.72 -29.18
CA ARG A 266 36.16 11.95 -29.48
C ARG A 266 36.96 13.23 -29.23
N SER A 267 38.14 13.15 -28.62
CA SER A 267 39.02 14.26 -28.31
C SER A 267 39.97 14.55 -29.49
N SER A 268 40.31 15.78 -29.68
CA SER A 268 41.26 16.22 -30.72
C SER A 268 42.72 15.86 -30.40
N ASP A 269 43.07 15.48 -29.17
CA ASP A 269 44.45 15.18 -28.73
C ASP A 269 44.74 13.66 -28.81
N PRO A 270 45.57 13.20 -29.76
CA PRO A 270 46.02 11.81 -29.80
C PRO A 270 46.95 11.40 -28.66
N GLY A 271 47.52 12.37 -27.91
CA GLY A 271 48.40 12.08 -26.77
C GLY A 271 47.71 11.31 -25.68
N VAL A 272 46.43 11.58 -25.38
CA VAL A 272 45.63 10.85 -24.41
C VAL A 272 45.45 9.40 -24.81
N ALA A 273 45.11 9.15 -26.08
CA ALA A 273 44.99 7.79 -26.59
C ALA A 273 46.31 7.02 -26.56
N ALA A 274 47.45 7.71 -26.79
CA ALA A 274 48.76 7.09 -26.65
C ALA A 274 49.04 6.66 -25.20
N LEU A 275 48.75 7.49 -24.20
CA LEU A 275 48.89 7.17 -22.79
C LEU A 275 48.02 5.97 -22.37
N LEU A 276 46.77 5.97 -22.80
CA LEU A 276 45.83 4.85 -22.53
C LEU A 276 46.32 3.52 -23.13
N ARG A 277 46.80 3.57 -24.39
CA ARG A 277 47.34 2.40 -25.05
C ARG A 277 48.63 1.88 -24.32
N ASP A 278 49.53 2.77 -23.92
CA ASP A 278 50.75 2.40 -23.21
C ASP A 278 50.44 1.82 -21.82
N ALA A 279 49.29 2.15 -21.26
CA ALA A 279 48.71 1.53 -20.05
C ALA A 279 47.92 0.22 -20.35
N ALA A 280 48.00 -0.35 -21.56
CA ALA A 280 47.35 -1.56 -22.00
C ALA A 280 45.82 -1.46 -22.09
N ALA A 281 45.26 -0.31 -22.49
CA ALA A 281 43.86 -0.16 -22.88
C ALA A 281 43.55 -1.07 -24.08
N GLU A 282 42.39 -1.68 -24.09
CA GLU A 282 41.90 -2.54 -25.17
C GLU A 282 41.48 -1.70 -26.38
N LEU A 283 42.13 -1.93 -27.56
CA LEU A 283 41.92 -1.13 -28.75
C LEU A 283 40.60 -1.42 -29.45
N ASP A 284 40.09 -2.65 -29.34
CA ASP A 284 38.87 -3.14 -30.04
C ASP A 284 37.70 -3.42 -29.08
N ALA A 285 37.73 -2.84 -27.88
CA ALA A 285 36.62 -2.92 -26.92
C ALA A 285 35.32 -2.36 -27.55
N LEU A 286 34.16 -2.99 -27.30
CA LEU A 286 32.88 -2.56 -27.85
C LEU A 286 32.01 -1.91 -26.78
N ASN A 287 31.40 -0.76 -27.15
CA ASN A 287 30.38 -0.10 -26.33
C ASN A 287 28.98 -0.73 -26.55
N CYS A 288 27.92 -0.15 -25.96
CA CYS A 288 26.54 -0.65 -26.11
C CYS A 288 26.06 -0.61 -27.55
N ASP A 289 26.50 0.34 -28.36
CA ASP A 289 26.14 0.48 -29.77
C ASP A 289 26.95 -0.46 -30.70
N GLY A 290 27.88 -1.24 -30.11
CA GLY A 290 28.77 -2.11 -30.85
C GLY A 290 29.89 -1.36 -31.58
N LEU A 291 30.20 -0.14 -31.20
CA LEU A 291 31.29 0.66 -31.76
C LEU A 291 32.59 0.38 -31.02
N SER A 292 33.71 0.30 -31.75
CA SER A 292 35.05 0.31 -31.19
C SER A 292 35.58 1.76 -31.05
N PRO A 293 36.67 2.00 -30.26
CA PRO A 293 37.29 3.33 -30.21
C PRO A 293 37.65 3.86 -31.59
N LEU A 294 38.09 3.01 -32.49
CA LEU A 294 38.39 3.37 -33.88
C LEU A 294 37.12 3.85 -34.62
N ALA A 295 35.99 3.09 -34.42
CA ALA A 295 34.71 3.50 -35.01
C ALA A 295 34.20 4.83 -34.44
N ALA A 296 34.34 5.03 -33.13
CA ALA A 296 34.00 6.28 -32.44
C ALA A 296 34.86 7.48 -32.98
N ALA A 297 36.14 7.25 -33.24
CA ALA A 297 36.99 8.29 -33.88
C ALA A 297 36.58 8.62 -35.29
N CYS A 298 36.21 7.60 -36.06
CA CYS A 298 35.75 7.78 -37.44
C CYS A 298 34.40 8.51 -37.51
N GLN A 299 33.48 8.18 -36.60
CA GLN A 299 32.14 8.81 -36.51
C GLN A 299 32.21 10.35 -36.31
N VAL A 300 33.20 10.80 -35.55
CA VAL A 300 33.45 12.25 -35.29
C VAL A 300 34.39 12.90 -36.33
N GLY A 301 34.85 12.15 -37.32
CA GLY A 301 35.77 12.67 -38.32
C GLY A 301 37.20 12.92 -37.83
N ASN A 302 37.60 12.29 -36.74
CA ASN A 302 38.97 12.41 -36.19
C ASN A 302 39.96 11.47 -36.91
N TRP A 303 40.28 11.82 -38.16
CA TRP A 303 41.13 11.02 -39.02
C TRP A 303 42.58 10.90 -38.51
N ARG A 304 43.06 11.87 -37.78
CA ARG A 304 44.43 11.85 -37.16
C ARG A 304 44.49 10.74 -36.11
N LEU A 305 43.48 10.64 -35.27
CA LEU A 305 43.42 9.61 -34.24
C LEU A 305 43.09 8.23 -34.86
N ALA A 306 42.15 8.17 -35.84
CA ALA A 306 41.83 6.94 -36.55
C ALA A 306 43.10 6.35 -37.19
N LYS A 307 43.93 7.17 -37.85
CA LYS A 307 45.21 6.76 -38.38
C LYS A 307 46.15 6.23 -37.30
N PHE A 308 46.25 6.91 -36.17
CA PHE A 308 47.08 6.49 -35.05
C PHE A 308 46.64 5.12 -34.53
N LEU A 309 45.35 4.89 -34.32
CA LEU A 309 44.81 3.62 -33.83
C LEU A 309 45.05 2.47 -34.84
N LEU A 310 44.88 2.72 -36.14
CA LEU A 310 45.15 1.74 -37.20
C LEU A 310 46.63 1.35 -37.27
N GLU A 311 47.53 2.32 -37.14
CA GLU A 311 48.98 2.07 -37.10
C GLU A 311 49.41 1.28 -35.89
N ARG A 312 48.56 1.26 -34.82
CA ARG A 312 48.78 0.50 -33.56
C ARG A 312 48.05 -0.81 -33.51
N GLY A 313 47.40 -1.22 -34.61
CA GLY A 313 46.80 -2.55 -34.77
C GLY A 313 45.29 -2.63 -34.40
N ALA A 314 44.62 -1.51 -34.24
CA ALA A 314 43.14 -1.52 -34.11
C ALA A 314 42.52 -2.13 -35.37
N GLN A 315 41.51 -2.97 -35.21
CA GLN A 315 40.90 -3.71 -36.30
C GLN A 315 39.77 -2.93 -36.98
N PRO A 316 39.77 -2.78 -38.33
CA PRO A 316 38.65 -2.17 -39.06
C PRO A 316 37.34 -2.91 -38.94
N GLU A 317 37.38 -4.22 -38.57
CA GLU A 317 36.23 -5.09 -38.39
C GLU A 317 36.35 -5.79 -37.04
N PRO A 318 35.98 -5.12 -35.94
CA PRO A 318 36.06 -5.72 -34.61
C PRO A 318 35.05 -6.87 -34.49
N ILE A 319 35.48 -7.97 -33.85
CA ILE A 319 34.66 -9.18 -33.71
C ILE A 319 33.39 -8.85 -32.92
N GLY A 320 32.21 -9.02 -33.57
CA GLY A 320 30.90 -8.73 -32.93
C GLY A 320 30.52 -7.25 -32.90
N GLY A 321 31.37 -6.37 -33.41
CA GLY A 321 31.13 -4.94 -33.49
C GLY A 321 30.67 -4.47 -34.88
N THR A 322 30.36 -3.16 -35.00
CA THR A 322 30.03 -2.51 -36.27
C THR A 322 31.31 -2.30 -37.09
N PRO A 323 31.35 -2.66 -38.39
CA PRO A 323 32.51 -2.38 -39.23
C PRO A 323 32.80 -0.90 -39.26
N VAL A 324 34.06 -0.48 -39.07
CA VAL A 324 34.45 0.90 -38.93
C VAL A 324 34.19 1.72 -40.20
N LEU A 325 34.20 1.06 -41.34
CA LEU A 325 33.94 1.70 -42.65
C LEU A 325 32.52 2.33 -42.72
N LEU A 326 31.52 1.70 -42.02
CA LEU A 326 30.18 2.28 -41.93
C LEU A 326 30.18 3.59 -41.13
N ALA A 327 30.87 3.62 -39.98
CA ALA A 327 31.00 4.81 -39.16
C ALA A 327 31.69 5.95 -39.92
N ALA A 328 32.69 5.63 -40.79
CA ALA A 328 33.36 6.60 -41.61
C ALA A 328 32.53 7.10 -42.82
N ALA A 329 31.56 6.28 -43.28
CA ALA A 329 30.67 6.65 -44.40
C ALA A 329 29.47 7.49 -43.97
N GLY A 330 29.07 7.41 -42.68
CA GLY A 330 27.93 8.14 -42.08
C GLY A 330 28.34 9.38 -41.28
N THR A 331 29.48 10.02 -41.53
CA THR A 331 29.93 11.25 -40.86
C THR A 331 29.04 12.43 -41.23
N ASP A 332 29.19 13.57 -40.55
CA ASP A 332 28.41 14.79 -40.82
C ASP A 332 28.86 15.49 -42.12
N GLU A 333 30.09 15.22 -42.58
CA GLU A 333 30.70 15.87 -43.77
C GLU A 333 30.94 14.84 -44.90
N ASP A 334 30.73 15.27 -46.17
CA ASP A 334 31.03 14.44 -47.36
C ASP A 334 32.53 14.47 -47.69
N ASP A 335 33.38 13.97 -46.76
CA ASP A 335 34.81 13.88 -46.92
C ASP A 335 35.25 12.41 -47.08
N PRO A 336 35.74 11.97 -48.25
CA PRO A 336 36.16 10.58 -48.48
C PRO A 336 37.49 10.23 -47.80
N THR A 337 38.18 11.16 -47.16
CA THR A 337 39.52 10.96 -46.55
C THR A 337 39.54 9.79 -45.58
N GLY A 338 38.51 9.66 -44.72
CA GLY A 338 38.39 8.56 -43.75
C GLY A 338 38.15 7.22 -44.40
N VAL A 339 37.27 7.19 -45.39
CA VAL A 339 36.97 5.96 -46.16
C VAL A 339 38.22 5.48 -46.90
N LEU A 340 38.93 6.39 -47.60
CA LEU A 340 40.17 6.05 -48.27
C LEU A 340 41.28 5.58 -47.32
N LEU A 341 41.36 6.17 -46.13
CA LEU A 341 42.29 5.71 -45.08
C LEU A 341 42.02 4.29 -44.67
N LEU A 342 40.76 3.93 -44.38
CA LEU A 342 40.35 2.60 -43.95
C LEU A 342 40.56 1.56 -45.05
N LEU A 343 40.21 1.89 -46.30
CA LEU A 343 40.45 1.03 -47.47
C LEU A 343 41.95 0.74 -47.71
N LYS A 344 42.82 1.74 -47.50
CA LYS A 344 44.29 1.56 -47.50
C LYS A 344 44.76 0.59 -46.43
N HIS A 345 44.09 0.53 -45.29
CA HIS A 345 44.35 -0.43 -44.20
C HIS A 345 43.58 -1.74 -44.31
N LYS A 346 43.08 -2.05 -45.54
CA LYS A 346 42.43 -3.31 -45.94
C LYS A 346 41.06 -3.54 -45.29
N ALA A 347 40.31 -2.49 -44.93
CA ALA A 347 38.92 -2.64 -44.54
C ALA A 347 38.11 -3.24 -45.71
N ARG A 348 37.17 -4.14 -45.38
CA ARG A 348 36.34 -4.79 -46.41
C ARG A 348 35.23 -3.85 -46.87
N VAL A 349 35.14 -3.53 -48.13
CA VAL A 349 34.20 -2.57 -48.73
C VAL A 349 32.73 -2.95 -48.42
N ASP A 350 32.39 -4.27 -48.55
CA ASP A 350 31.06 -4.80 -48.35
C ASP A 350 30.86 -5.41 -46.94
N ALA A 351 31.65 -4.98 -45.95
CA ALA A 351 31.44 -5.37 -44.56
C ALA A 351 30.03 -4.94 -44.11
N ARG A 352 29.34 -5.80 -43.33
CA ARG A 352 27.94 -5.59 -42.96
C ARG A 352 27.81 -5.47 -41.42
N ASP A 353 26.96 -4.57 -40.98
CA ASP A 353 26.55 -4.46 -39.60
C ASP A 353 25.50 -5.54 -39.21
N ARG A 354 24.95 -5.43 -38.00
CA ARG A 354 23.88 -6.33 -37.52
C ARG A 354 22.58 -6.18 -38.31
N LEU A 355 22.33 -5.01 -38.91
CA LEU A 355 21.20 -4.71 -39.80
C LEU A 355 21.49 -5.08 -41.26
N ARG A 356 22.63 -5.75 -41.52
CA ARG A 356 23.13 -6.11 -42.87
C ARG A 356 23.41 -4.90 -43.78
N ARG A 357 23.54 -3.71 -43.22
CA ARG A 357 23.88 -2.46 -43.95
C ARG A 357 25.38 -2.48 -44.26
N THR A 358 25.74 -1.85 -45.37
CA THR A 358 27.14 -1.60 -45.81
C THR A 358 27.45 -0.12 -45.73
N ALA A 359 28.71 0.26 -45.86
CA ALA A 359 29.16 1.66 -45.94
C ALA A 359 28.44 2.42 -47.05
N LEU A 360 28.09 1.75 -48.17
CA LEU A 360 27.36 2.36 -49.26
C LEU A 360 25.90 2.71 -48.88
N HIS A 361 25.27 1.95 -48.00
CA HIS A 361 23.96 2.29 -47.44
C HIS A 361 24.02 3.53 -46.55
N GLU A 362 25.04 3.61 -45.65
CA GLU A 362 25.24 4.75 -44.77
C GLU A 362 25.50 6.05 -45.55
N ALA A 363 26.42 5.99 -46.54
CA ALA A 363 26.72 7.12 -47.43
C ALA A 363 25.50 7.55 -48.25
N ALA A 364 24.67 6.58 -48.69
CA ALA A 364 23.44 6.86 -49.42
C ALA A 364 22.38 7.52 -48.54
N GLU A 365 22.23 7.11 -47.30
CA GLU A 365 21.34 7.70 -46.31
C GLU A 365 21.80 9.15 -45.96
N ALA A 366 23.07 9.30 -45.63
CA ALA A 366 23.66 10.60 -45.30
C ALA A 366 23.60 11.59 -46.47
N GLY A 367 23.69 11.09 -47.72
CA GLY A 367 23.67 11.87 -48.92
C GLY A 367 25.07 12.29 -49.45
N HIS A 368 26.08 11.54 -49.09
CA HIS A 368 27.50 11.81 -49.32
C HIS A 368 27.96 11.32 -50.71
N SER A 369 27.94 12.19 -51.67
CA SER A 369 28.23 11.89 -53.10
C SER A 369 29.70 11.52 -53.33
N GLU A 370 30.63 12.17 -52.65
CA GLU A 370 32.08 11.92 -52.83
C GLU A 370 32.49 10.63 -52.15
N ILE A 371 31.91 10.33 -50.97
CA ILE A 371 32.08 9.05 -50.26
C ILE A 371 31.52 7.89 -51.12
N VAL A 372 30.30 8.08 -51.73
CA VAL A 372 29.69 7.08 -52.61
C VAL A 372 30.61 6.81 -53.81
N LYS A 373 31.17 7.83 -54.44
CA LYS A 373 32.15 7.66 -55.56
C LYS A 373 33.37 6.87 -55.11
N ALA A 374 33.97 7.22 -53.98
CA ALA A 374 35.15 6.55 -53.46
C ALA A 374 34.87 5.04 -53.13
N LEU A 375 33.67 4.71 -52.59
CA LEU A 375 33.27 3.34 -52.36
C LEU A 375 33.03 2.56 -53.67
N LEU A 376 32.45 3.20 -54.71
CA LEU A 376 32.23 2.60 -56.01
C LEU A 376 33.53 2.36 -56.77
N GLU A 377 34.50 3.28 -56.66
CA GLU A 377 35.88 3.11 -57.18
C GLU A 377 36.60 1.93 -56.52
N ALA A 378 36.27 1.68 -55.25
CA ALA A 378 36.76 0.51 -54.48
C ALA A 378 35.94 -0.76 -54.76
N ALA A 379 35.07 -0.78 -55.79
CA ALA A 379 34.24 -1.88 -56.22
C ALA A 379 33.18 -2.34 -55.21
N ALA A 380 32.55 -1.42 -54.45
CA ALA A 380 31.40 -1.70 -53.57
C ALA A 380 30.22 -2.28 -54.40
N ASN A 381 29.54 -3.28 -53.82
CA ASN A 381 28.41 -3.92 -54.49
C ASN A 381 27.14 -3.05 -54.34
N LEU A 382 26.57 -2.61 -55.48
CA LEU A 382 25.39 -1.75 -55.58
C LEU A 382 24.07 -2.41 -55.11
N GLU A 383 23.98 -3.74 -55.21
CA GLU A 383 22.74 -4.51 -54.97
C GLU A 383 22.71 -5.23 -53.63
N VAL A 384 23.55 -4.84 -52.68
CA VAL A 384 23.51 -5.37 -51.35
C VAL A 384 22.18 -4.96 -50.67
N ARG A 385 21.53 -5.91 -50.02
CA ARG A 385 20.26 -5.66 -49.36
C ARG A 385 20.45 -5.68 -47.84
N ASP A 386 19.88 -4.69 -47.18
CA ASP A 386 19.79 -4.61 -45.70
C ASP A 386 18.75 -5.62 -45.13
N MET A 387 18.46 -5.60 -43.85
CA MET A 387 17.43 -6.44 -43.24
C MET A 387 16.00 -6.12 -43.72
N ALA A 388 15.73 -4.89 -44.15
CA ALA A 388 14.46 -4.47 -44.73
C ALA A 388 14.39 -4.73 -46.24
N GLY A 389 15.42 -5.39 -46.83
CA GLY A 389 15.51 -5.69 -48.25
C GLY A 389 15.87 -4.47 -49.12
N ARG A 390 16.27 -3.37 -48.53
CA ARG A 390 16.60 -2.12 -49.23
C ARG A 390 18.01 -2.18 -49.82
N THR A 391 18.14 -1.64 -51.03
CA THR A 391 19.44 -1.39 -51.63
C THR A 391 19.90 0.04 -51.32
N PRO A 392 21.19 0.43 -51.52
CA PRO A 392 21.65 1.80 -51.37
C PRO A 392 20.85 2.81 -52.19
N LEU A 393 20.39 2.40 -53.39
CA LEU A 393 19.52 3.22 -54.24
C LEU A 393 18.17 3.51 -53.58
N LEU A 394 17.56 2.49 -52.99
CA LEU A 394 16.28 2.63 -52.25
C LEU A 394 16.43 3.50 -51.03
N GLU A 395 17.57 3.39 -50.32
CA GLU A 395 17.88 4.23 -49.18
C GLU A 395 18.07 5.69 -49.56
N ALA A 396 18.81 5.99 -50.66
CA ALA A 396 18.92 7.34 -51.19
C ALA A 396 17.58 7.94 -51.61
N ALA A 397 16.67 7.10 -52.16
CA ALA A 397 15.31 7.54 -52.49
C ALA A 397 14.50 7.85 -51.25
N ARG A 398 14.58 7.01 -50.22
CA ARG A 398 13.90 7.20 -48.90
C ARG A 398 14.32 8.50 -48.21
N GLN A 399 15.58 8.88 -48.34
CA GLN A 399 16.12 10.13 -47.79
C GLN A 399 16.07 11.32 -48.72
N ALA A 400 15.46 11.15 -49.93
CA ALA A 400 15.35 12.17 -50.97
C ALA A 400 16.72 12.73 -51.44
N ARG A 401 17.76 11.89 -51.46
CA ARG A 401 19.13 12.31 -51.85
C ARG A 401 19.35 12.23 -53.37
N ILE A 402 18.85 13.19 -54.09
CA ILE A 402 18.84 13.17 -55.55
C ILE A 402 20.22 13.00 -56.20
N VAL A 403 21.25 13.70 -55.67
CA VAL A 403 22.63 13.63 -56.19
C VAL A 403 23.23 12.23 -56.05
N VAL A 404 23.03 11.62 -54.91
CA VAL A 404 23.50 10.23 -54.65
C VAL A 404 22.71 9.24 -55.50
N LEU A 405 21.41 9.41 -55.64
CA LEU A 405 20.55 8.58 -56.48
C LEU A 405 21.02 8.60 -57.94
N GLU A 406 21.32 9.77 -58.49
CA GLU A 406 21.86 9.93 -59.84
C GLU A 406 23.26 9.32 -59.98
N CYS A 407 24.09 9.46 -58.97
CA CYS A 407 25.41 8.82 -58.93
C CYS A 407 25.29 7.31 -58.98
N LEU A 408 24.44 6.66 -58.18
CA LEU A 408 24.22 5.21 -58.14
C LEU A 408 23.63 4.70 -59.48
N LEU A 409 22.68 5.43 -60.06
CA LEU A 409 22.07 5.11 -61.39
C LEU A 409 23.10 5.20 -62.53
N SER A 410 24.02 6.16 -62.51
CA SER A 410 25.08 6.31 -63.50
C SER A 410 26.03 5.10 -63.48
N HIS A 411 26.18 4.44 -62.32
CA HIS A 411 26.94 3.20 -62.12
C HIS A 411 26.09 1.93 -62.30
N LYS A 412 24.89 2.04 -62.87
CA LYS A 412 23.98 0.96 -63.28
C LYS A 412 23.32 0.23 -62.08
N ALA A 413 23.02 0.91 -60.99
CA ALA A 413 22.17 0.38 -59.93
C ALA A 413 20.77 0.03 -60.49
N ASP A 414 20.16 -1.05 -59.97
CA ASP A 414 18.86 -1.53 -60.41
C ASP A 414 17.74 -0.55 -60.01
N ARG A 415 17.22 0.18 -60.98
CA ARG A 415 16.12 1.12 -60.84
C ARG A 415 14.77 0.48 -60.48
N LEU A 416 14.60 -0.83 -60.71
CA LEU A 416 13.39 -1.58 -60.44
C LEU A 416 13.47 -2.32 -59.08
N ALA A 417 14.56 -2.14 -58.32
CA ALA A 417 14.71 -2.73 -57.01
C ALA A 417 13.51 -2.43 -56.13
N VAL A 418 13.10 -3.42 -55.37
CA VAL A 418 12.04 -3.30 -54.34
C VAL A 418 12.54 -3.84 -53.00
N ASP A 419 12.03 -3.28 -51.91
CA ASP A 419 12.35 -3.76 -50.55
C ASP A 419 11.52 -5.01 -50.16
N SER A 420 11.65 -5.46 -48.92
CA SER A 420 10.90 -6.63 -48.41
C SER A 420 9.39 -6.46 -48.42
N GLU A 421 8.88 -5.21 -48.36
CA GLU A 421 7.46 -4.87 -48.43
C GLU A 421 6.96 -4.60 -49.86
N GLY A 422 7.81 -4.77 -50.86
CA GLY A 422 7.47 -4.50 -52.26
C GLY A 422 7.51 -3.04 -52.66
N ARG A 423 8.06 -2.16 -51.83
CA ARG A 423 8.14 -0.71 -52.08
C ARG A 423 9.36 -0.40 -52.93
N ASN A 424 9.15 0.36 -54.00
CA ASN A 424 10.21 0.82 -54.90
C ASN A 424 10.68 2.27 -54.55
N ALA A 425 11.58 2.81 -55.36
CA ALA A 425 12.17 4.12 -55.15
C ALA A 425 11.13 5.25 -55.16
N VAL A 426 10.06 5.20 -55.98
CA VAL A 426 8.98 6.20 -55.99
C VAL A 426 8.18 6.12 -54.68
N PHE A 427 7.85 4.90 -54.23
CA PHE A 427 7.12 4.72 -53.01
C PHE A 427 7.90 5.25 -51.81
N LEU A 428 9.16 4.86 -51.66
CA LEU A 428 10.03 5.28 -50.58
C LEU A 428 10.33 6.77 -50.59
N ALA A 429 10.43 7.39 -51.78
CA ALA A 429 10.57 8.84 -51.91
C ALA A 429 9.32 9.58 -51.39
N CYS A 430 8.09 9.07 -51.64
CA CYS A 430 6.87 9.66 -51.11
C CYS A 430 6.74 9.57 -49.58
N LEU A 431 7.40 8.62 -48.95
CA LEU A 431 7.48 8.53 -47.49
C LEU A 431 8.43 9.57 -46.87
N SER A 432 9.32 10.17 -47.65
CA SER A 432 10.31 11.14 -47.14
C SER A 432 9.67 12.50 -46.86
N GLU A 433 9.98 13.06 -45.72
CA GLU A 433 9.57 14.43 -45.37
C GLU A 433 10.22 15.49 -46.30
N ARG A 434 11.36 15.16 -46.89
CA ARG A 434 12.18 16.02 -47.74
C ARG A 434 11.92 15.81 -49.23
N VAL A 435 10.90 15.04 -49.59
CA VAL A 435 10.57 14.79 -51.01
C VAL A 435 10.34 16.07 -51.76
N THR A 436 10.85 16.14 -52.99
CA THR A 436 10.67 17.28 -53.89
C THR A 436 10.03 16.82 -55.20
N LEU A 437 9.23 17.69 -55.78
CA LEU A 437 8.59 17.43 -57.08
C LEU A 437 9.60 17.04 -58.19
N PRO A 438 10.79 17.69 -58.30
CA PRO A 438 11.84 17.30 -59.28
C PRO A 438 12.33 15.86 -59.05
N LEU A 439 12.47 15.39 -57.82
CA LEU A 439 12.90 14.01 -57.53
C LEU A 439 11.89 13.00 -58.05
N ILE A 440 10.60 13.17 -57.79
CA ILE A 440 9.55 12.25 -58.25
C ILE A 440 9.47 12.28 -59.77
N ARG A 441 9.50 13.50 -60.40
CA ARG A 441 9.53 13.66 -61.86
C ARG A 441 10.72 12.88 -62.44
N ARG A 442 11.88 13.02 -61.84
CA ARG A 442 13.10 12.34 -62.29
C ARG A 442 12.99 10.79 -62.22
N LEU A 443 12.43 10.28 -61.13
CA LEU A 443 12.19 8.83 -60.98
C LEU A 443 11.21 8.30 -62.04
N LEU A 444 10.14 9.05 -62.34
CA LEU A 444 9.19 8.69 -63.40
C LEU A 444 9.82 8.76 -64.82
N GLU A 445 10.65 9.78 -65.13
CA GLU A 445 11.41 9.88 -66.39
C GLU A 445 12.36 8.72 -66.63
N ILE A 446 12.97 8.20 -65.59
CA ILE A 446 13.86 7.03 -65.62
C ILE A 446 13.07 5.75 -65.83
N GLY A 447 11.73 5.79 -65.65
CA GLY A 447 10.83 4.65 -65.87
C GLY A 447 10.65 3.76 -64.62
N VAL A 448 10.75 4.32 -63.40
CA VAL A 448 10.35 3.61 -62.18
C VAL A 448 8.81 3.59 -62.12
N PRO A 449 8.16 2.43 -62.08
CA PRO A 449 6.70 2.35 -62.06
C PRO A 449 6.08 2.83 -60.75
N VAL A 450 4.87 3.35 -60.81
CA VAL A 450 4.04 3.65 -59.62
C VAL A 450 3.33 2.35 -59.19
N VAL A 451 3.82 1.68 -58.16
CA VAL A 451 3.29 0.36 -57.72
C VAL A 451 2.91 0.42 -56.25
N ALA A 452 1.82 -0.25 -55.89
CA ALA A 452 1.44 -0.39 -54.50
C ALA A 452 2.37 -1.38 -53.74
N ASP A 453 2.48 -1.24 -52.45
CA ASP A 453 3.19 -2.17 -51.58
C ASP A 453 2.43 -3.49 -51.45
N LYS A 454 2.97 -4.47 -50.70
CA LYS A 454 2.33 -5.76 -50.47
C LYS A 454 1.02 -5.67 -49.68
N HIS A 455 0.77 -4.55 -48.99
CA HIS A 455 -0.46 -4.28 -48.23
C HIS A 455 -1.50 -3.53 -49.05
N GLY A 456 -1.20 -3.19 -50.30
CA GLY A 456 -2.09 -2.49 -51.19
C GLY A 456 -2.05 -0.93 -51.08
N HIS A 457 -1.16 -0.40 -50.26
CA HIS A 457 -1.00 1.08 -50.15
C HIS A 457 -0.34 1.59 -51.41
N ARG A 458 -0.87 2.70 -51.97
CA ARG A 458 -0.31 3.35 -53.15
C ARG A 458 0.58 4.54 -52.76
N PRO A 459 1.63 4.83 -53.51
CA PRO A 459 2.47 6.01 -53.24
C PRO A 459 1.68 7.32 -53.21
N VAL A 460 0.60 7.42 -53.98
CA VAL A 460 -0.28 8.60 -54.05
C VAL A 460 -1.05 8.79 -52.71
N ASP A 461 -1.51 7.71 -52.07
CA ASP A 461 -2.22 7.80 -50.79
C ASP A 461 -1.26 8.27 -49.66
N ILE A 462 0.01 7.85 -49.75
CA ILE A 462 1.04 8.32 -48.80
C ILE A 462 1.32 9.82 -49.01
N ALA A 463 1.45 10.26 -50.27
CA ALA A 463 1.67 11.67 -50.60
C ALA A 463 0.48 12.55 -50.14
N ALA A 464 -0.75 12.05 -50.26
CA ALA A 464 -1.97 12.71 -49.79
C ALA A 464 -2.00 12.84 -48.26
N LYS A 465 -1.64 11.76 -47.51
CA LYS A 465 -1.53 11.79 -46.05
C LYS A 465 -0.53 12.84 -45.57
N VAL A 466 0.57 13.03 -46.26
CA VAL A 466 1.60 14.04 -45.90
C VAL A 466 1.20 15.43 -46.39
N GLY A 467 0.18 15.55 -47.26
CA GLY A 467 -0.29 16.82 -47.78
C GLY A 467 0.55 17.37 -48.93
N ARG A 468 1.19 16.49 -49.71
CA ARG A 468 1.99 16.81 -50.90
C ARG A 468 1.12 16.78 -52.14
N TRP A 469 0.17 17.67 -52.22
CA TRP A 469 -0.86 17.69 -53.26
C TRP A 469 -0.30 17.91 -54.67
N SER A 470 0.83 18.63 -54.80
CA SER A 470 1.58 18.77 -56.05
C SER A 470 2.16 17.44 -56.54
N ILE A 471 2.55 16.55 -55.66
CA ILE A 471 3.02 15.20 -55.98
C ILE A 471 1.84 14.28 -56.27
N VAL A 472 0.73 14.41 -55.54
CA VAL A 472 -0.52 13.63 -55.73
C VAL A 472 -1.01 13.85 -57.15
N SER A 473 -1.13 15.09 -57.61
CA SER A 473 -1.56 15.45 -58.98
C SER A 473 -0.57 15.01 -60.07
N LEU A 474 0.72 14.85 -59.74
CA LEU A 474 1.71 14.30 -60.67
C LEU A 474 1.64 12.79 -60.80
N LEU A 475 1.38 12.07 -59.72
CA LEU A 475 1.32 10.61 -59.69
C LEU A 475 0.00 10.06 -60.17
N ASP A 476 -1.11 10.72 -59.86
CA ASP A 476 -2.49 10.34 -60.24
C ASP A 476 -3.33 11.60 -60.43
N PRO A 477 -3.49 12.06 -61.69
CA PRO A 477 -4.27 13.27 -62.00
C PRO A 477 -5.76 13.16 -61.69
N ASP A 478 -6.30 11.92 -61.60
CA ASP A 478 -7.71 11.62 -61.34
C ASP A 478 -8.00 11.41 -59.83
N TYR A 479 -6.99 11.59 -58.94
CA TYR A 479 -7.14 11.44 -57.50
C TYR A 479 -8.14 12.47 -56.94
N PRO A 480 -9.13 12.06 -56.11
CA PRO A 480 -10.07 12.99 -55.52
C PRO A 480 -9.35 13.97 -54.58
N LEU A 481 -9.23 15.22 -54.98
CA LEU A 481 -8.61 16.27 -54.17
C LEU A 481 -9.68 16.88 -53.24
N PRO A 482 -9.36 17.13 -51.95
CA PRO A 482 -10.26 17.86 -51.07
C PRO A 482 -10.72 19.20 -51.65
N VAL A 483 -11.97 19.59 -51.39
CA VAL A 483 -12.59 20.81 -51.97
C VAL A 483 -11.71 22.06 -51.77
N VAL A 484 -11.10 22.19 -50.58
CA VAL A 484 -10.21 23.33 -50.25
C VAL A 484 -8.96 23.34 -51.13
N VAL A 485 -8.44 22.19 -51.53
CA VAL A 485 -7.28 22.06 -52.40
C VAL A 485 -7.68 22.27 -53.85
N SER A 486 -8.83 21.71 -54.28
CA SER A 486 -9.34 21.86 -55.65
C SER A 486 -9.65 23.32 -56.02
N GLU A 487 -10.17 24.11 -55.06
CA GLU A 487 -10.39 25.54 -55.23
C GLU A 487 -9.06 26.32 -55.41
N SER A 488 -8.00 25.92 -54.67
CA SER A 488 -6.67 26.54 -54.79
C SER A 488 -5.99 26.22 -56.10
N VAL A 489 -6.19 25.03 -56.64
CA VAL A 489 -5.68 24.63 -57.97
C VAL A 489 -6.32 25.47 -59.08
N SER A 490 -7.62 25.80 -58.99
CA SER A 490 -8.32 26.63 -59.97
C SER A 490 -7.82 28.09 -60.02
N VAL A 491 -7.15 28.59 -58.97
CA VAL A 491 -6.58 29.92 -58.85
C VAL A 491 -5.09 29.97 -59.24
N GLY A 492 -4.50 28.83 -59.65
CA GLY A 492 -3.14 28.81 -60.26
C GLY A 492 -1.99 28.42 -59.32
N GLY A 493 -2.27 27.88 -58.15
CA GLY A 493 -1.25 27.36 -57.24
C GLY A 493 -1.74 26.18 -56.43
N VAL A 494 -1.02 25.07 -56.45
CA VAL A 494 -1.28 23.93 -55.54
C VAL A 494 -0.69 24.25 -54.17
N LEU A 495 -1.50 24.28 -53.14
CA LEU A 495 -1.07 24.52 -51.79
C LEU A 495 -0.66 23.17 -51.14
N ASP A 496 0.65 22.92 -51.11
CA ASP A 496 1.21 21.79 -50.35
C ASP A 496 1.13 22.09 -48.84
N ARG A 497 0.02 21.69 -48.20
CA ARG A 497 -0.20 21.78 -46.75
C ARG A 497 -0.73 20.47 -46.21
N PRO A 498 -0.26 20.02 -45.04
CA PRO A 498 -0.77 18.82 -44.40
C PRO A 498 -2.29 18.86 -44.23
N PRO A 499 -3.01 17.72 -44.36
CA PRO A 499 -4.45 17.63 -44.13
C PRO A 499 -4.89 18.20 -42.81
N LEU A 500 -4.11 17.99 -41.76
CA LEU A 500 -4.36 18.49 -40.39
C LEU A 500 -4.37 20.04 -40.35
N THR A 501 -3.46 20.72 -41.07
CA THR A 501 -3.42 22.19 -41.10
C THR A 501 -4.60 22.76 -41.86
N LEU A 502 -5.03 22.12 -42.94
CA LEU A 502 -6.22 22.51 -43.70
C LEU A 502 -7.48 22.33 -42.86
N LEU A 503 -7.57 21.24 -42.14
CA LEU A 503 -8.67 20.97 -41.20
C LEU A 503 -8.70 22.02 -40.09
N ARG A 504 -7.54 22.34 -39.52
CA ARG A 504 -7.40 23.38 -38.49
C ARG A 504 -7.91 24.75 -38.99
N ASP A 505 -7.44 25.19 -40.15
CA ASP A 505 -7.84 26.47 -40.72
C ASP A 505 -9.36 26.51 -41.02
N GLY A 506 -9.93 25.39 -41.49
CA GLY A 506 -11.37 25.27 -41.74
C GLY A 506 -12.22 25.28 -40.46
N LEU A 507 -11.79 24.60 -39.40
CA LEU A 507 -12.45 24.62 -38.08
C LEU A 507 -12.42 26.02 -37.45
N GLN A 508 -11.37 26.83 -37.69
CA GLN A 508 -11.31 28.23 -37.24
C GLN A 508 -12.37 29.10 -37.94
N LEU A 509 -12.72 28.77 -39.18
CA LEU A 509 -13.77 29.49 -39.95
C LEU A 509 -15.19 29.03 -39.62
N GLY A 510 -15.36 28.01 -38.73
CA GLY A 510 -16.65 27.54 -38.27
C GLY A 510 -17.43 26.68 -39.26
N SER A 511 -16.78 26.12 -40.28
CA SER A 511 -17.43 25.28 -41.30
C SER A 511 -17.29 23.80 -40.94
N PHE A 512 -18.31 23.20 -40.34
CA PHE A 512 -18.30 21.79 -39.89
C PHE A 512 -18.70 20.74 -40.95
N GLY A 513 -19.13 21.14 -42.14
CA GLY A 513 -19.81 20.24 -43.10
C GLY A 513 -18.98 19.68 -44.27
N SER A 514 -17.74 20.14 -44.49
CA SER A 514 -17.00 19.87 -45.76
C SER A 514 -15.68 19.10 -45.58
N PHE A 515 -15.44 18.43 -44.44
CA PHE A 515 -14.12 17.90 -44.11
C PHE A 515 -14.02 16.36 -43.98
N SER A 516 -15.05 15.61 -44.43
CA SER A 516 -15.05 14.13 -44.37
C SER A 516 -13.81 13.52 -45.07
N GLU A 517 -13.41 14.06 -46.21
CA GLU A 517 -12.25 13.59 -46.96
C GLU A 517 -10.92 13.88 -46.27
N LEU A 518 -10.82 15.02 -45.55
CA LEU A 518 -9.62 15.37 -44.78
C LEU A 518 -9.49 14.56 -43.49
N ILE A 519 -10.63 14.18 -42.85
CA ILE A 519 -10.66 13.35 -41.66
C ILE A 519 -10.13 11.95 -41.98
N GLU A 520 -10.56 11.35 -43.11
CA GLU A 520 -10.10 10.03 -43.52
C GLU A 520 -8.57 9.95 -43.75
N LEU A 521 -7.96 11.10 -44.08
CA LEU A 521 -6.52 11.20 -44.29
C LEU A 521 -5.72 11.42 -42.98
N CYS A 522 -6.39 11.89 -41.92
CA CYS A 522 -5.76 12.15 -40.61
C CYS A 522 -5.91 10.95 -39.70
N SER A 523 -4.87 10.62 -38.97
CA SER A 523 -4.93 9.61 -37.93
C SER A 523 -5.64 10.15 -36.67
N ALA A 524 -6.17 9.23 -35.82
CA ALA A 524 -6.80 9.61 -34.57
C ALA A 524 -5.84 10.38 -33.63
N GLU A 525 -4.54 10.10 -33.71
CA GLU A 525 -3.51 10.79 -32.94
C GLU A 525 -3.30 12.21 -33.45
N GLU A 526 -3.23 12.40 -34.77
CA GLU A 526 -3.11 13.73 -35.39
C GLU A 526 -4.31 14.61 -35.08
N LEU A 527 -5.54 14.07 -35.19
CA LEU A 527 -6.77 14.76 -34.77
C LEU A 527 -6.73 15.12 -33.29
N GLY A 528 -6.16 14.23 -32.44
CA GLY A 528 -5.96 14.45 -31.03
C GLY A 528 -5.07 15.65 -30.71
N THR A 529 -4.11 15.99 -31.59
CA THR A 529 -3.26 17.19 -31.41
C THR A 529 -4.05 18.50 -31.47
N LEU A 530 -5.16 18.54 -32.20
CA LEU A 530 -6.03 19.72 -32.31
C LEU A 530 -6.77 20.01 -30.98
N LEU A 531 -6.95 19.02 -30.10
CA LEU A 531 -7.53 19.21 -28.78
C LEU A 531 -6.64 20.06 -27.85
N HIS A 532 -5.36 20.23 -28.20
CA HIS A 532 -4.44 21.15 -27.52
C HIS A 532 -4.36 22.54 -28.10
N ASP A 533 -4.97 22.77 -29.25
CA ASP A 533 -4.91 24.08 -29.88
C ASP A 533 -5.62 25.14 -29.03
N PRO A 534 -4.95 26.25 -28.69
CA PRO A 534 -5.52 27.31 -27.87
C PRO A 534 -6.83 27.89 -28.40
N HIS A 535 -7.06 27.82 -29.72
CA HIS A 535 -8.29 28.30 -30.32
C HIS A 535 -9.48 27.36 -30.19
N PHE A 536 -9.22 26.05 -30.00
CA PHE A 536 -10.25 25.01 -29.95
C PHE A 536 -10.44 24.44 -28.56
N ALA A 537 -9.40 24.40 -27.76
CA ALA A 537 -9.38 23.72 -26.47
C ALA A 537 -10.51 24.15 -25.50
N LEU A 538 -11.04 25.36 -25.64
CA LEU A 538 -12.16 25.89 -24.83
C LEU A 538 -13.50 25.97 -25.58
N ASN A 539 -13.54 25.54 -26.87
CA ASN A 539 -14.76 25.51 -27.63
C ASN A 539 -15.45 24.14 -27.57
N PRO A 540 -16.57 23.99 -26.83
CA PRO A 540 -17.23 22.71 -26.64
C PRO A 540 -17.75 22.08 -27.94
N ASP A 541 -18.19 22.90 -28.93
CA ASP A 541 -18.75 22.41 -30.20
C ASP A 541 -17.66 21.79 -31.08
N VAL A 542 -16.50 22.43 -31.15
CA VAL A 542 -15.34 21.92 -31.91
C VAL A 542 -14.78 20.67 -31.29
N VAL A 543 -14.68 20.64 -29.94
CA VAL A 543 -14.17 19.47 -29.21
C VAL A 543 -15.14 18.29 -29.32
N ASP A 544 -16.45 18.52 -29.22
CA ASP A 544 -17.47 17.49 -29.42
C ASP A 544 -17.40 16.91 -30.84
N TRP A 545 -17.25 17.78 -31.83
CA TRP A 545 -17.08 17.39 -33.22
C TRP A 545 -15.81 16.55 -33.42
N LEU A 546 -14.65 16.98 -32.88
CA LEU A 546 -13.38 16.26 -32.99
C LEU A 546 -13.46 14.85 -32.33
N LEU A 547 -14.01 14.75 -31.13
CA LEU A 547 -14.17 13.48 -30.43
C LEU A 547 -15.14 12.54 -31.14
N THR A 548 -16.23 13.07 -31.73
CA THR A 548 -17.21 12.32 -32.53
C THR A 548 -16.55 11.73 -33.79
N HIS A 549 -15.57 12.42 -34.37
CA HIS A 549 -14.84 11.96 -35.56
C HIS A 549 -13.57 11.19 -35.24
N GLY A 550 -13.42 10.72 -33.99
CA GLY A 550 -12.37 9.79 -33.61
C GLY A 550 -11.04 10.39 -33.17
N ALA A 551 -11.01 11.69 -32.84
CA ALA A 551 -9.81 12.31 -32.26
C ALA A 551 -9.43 11.61 -30.95
N SER A 552 -8.17 11.19 -30.80
CA SER A 552 -7.68 10.54 -29.60
C SER A 552 -7.52 11.55 -28.45
N PRO A 553 -8.25 11.38 -27.32
CA PRO A 553 -8.15 12.27 -26.17
C PRO A 553 -6.88 12.05 -25.33
N THR A 554 -6.06 11.04 -25.67
CA THR A 554 -4.89 10.62 -24.88
C THR A 554 -3.56 11.14 -25.43
N VAL A 555 -3.58 11.85 -26.55
CA VAL A 555 -2.37 12.38 -27.19
C VAL A 555 -1.74 13.45 -26.29
N PRO A 556 -0.47 13.32 -25.89
CA PRO A 556 0.20 14.33 -25.09
C PRO A 556 0.65 15.54 -25.95
N ASN A 557 0.67 16.72 -25.34
CA ASN A 557 1.28 17.91 -25.94
C ASN A 557 2.83 17.87 -25.85
N SER A 558 3.50 18.91 -26.31
CA SER A 558 4.96 19.07 -26.25
C SER A 558 5.54 19.01 -24.81
N SER A 559 4.72 19.23 -23.80
CA SER A 559 5.09 19.15 -22.37
C SER A 559 4.75 17.78 -21.76
N GLY A 560 4.25 16.83 -22.54
CA GLY A 560 3.84 15.50 -22.08
C GLY A 560 2.44 15.44 -21.42
N ASN A 561 1.67 16.52 -21.47
CA ASN A 561 0.35 16.59 -20.83
C ASN A 561 -0.75 16.23 -21.84
N VAL A 562 -1.69 15.40 -21.43
CA VAL A 562 -2.91 15.10 -22.21
C VAL A 562 -3.92 16.25 -22.16
N PRO A 563 -4.88 16.36 -23.10
CA PRO A 563 -5.86 17.46 -23.14
C PRO A 563 -6.63 17.64 -21.83
N MET A 564 -7.07 16.54 -21.22
CA MET A 564 -7.78 16.55 -19.94
C MET A 564 -6.97 17.24 -18.82
N PHE A 565 -5.65 17.00 -18.74
CA PHE A 565 -4.78 17.66 -17.76
C PHE A 565 -4.77 19.19 -17.97
N SER A 566 -4.60 19.63 -19.21
CA SER A 566 -4.57 21.05 -19.54
C SER A 566 -5.89 21.76 -19.26
N LEU A 567 -7.03 21.05 -19.42
CA LEU A 567 -8.37 21.56 -19.13
C LEU A 567 -8.63 21.61 -17.61
N LEU A 568 -8.24 20.58 -16.86
CA LEU A 568 -8.35 20.58 -15.40
C LEU A 568 -7.55 21.74 -14.79
N ALA A 569 -6.37 22.06 -15.32
CA ALA A 569 -5.55 23.19 -14.88
C ALA A 569 -6.18 24.56 -15.15
N ARG A 570 -7.11 24.69 -16.12
CA ARG A 570 -7.84 25.94 -16.42
C ARG A 570 -9.06 26.19 -15.54
N GLY A 571 -9.46 25.23 -14.72
CA GLY A 571 -10.52 25.38 -13.74
C GLY A 571 -11.89 25.64 -14.34
N ILE A 572 -12.52 26.75 -13.96
CA ILE A 572 -13.94 27.05 -14.23
C ILE A 572 -14.23 27.24 -15.72
N GLU A 573 -13.32 27.89 -16.45
CA GLU A 573 -13.50 28.18 -17.88
C GLU A 573 -13.62 26.90 -18.71
N ALA A 574 -12.98 25.80 -18.26
CA ALA A 574 -12.98 24.54 -18.98
C ALA A 574 -14.18 23.63 -18.65
N VAL A 575 -15.05 23.97 -17.69
CA VAL A 575 -16.19 23.12 -17.28
C VAL A 575 -17.09 22.70 -18.45
N PRO A 576 -17.48 23.58 -19.40
CA PRO A 576 -18.30 23.16 -20.55
C PRO A 576 -17.61 22.07 -21.40
N VAL A 577 -16.31 22.21 -21.63
CA VAL A 577 -15.53 21.27 -22.45
C VAL A 577 -15.25 19.99 -21.68
N LEU A 578 -14.92 20.07 -20.38
CA LEU A 578 -14.74 18.90 -19.53
C LEU A 578 -16.00 18.02 -19.51
N LYS A 579 -17.20 18.61 -19.51
CA LYS A 579 -18.47 17.86 -19.64
C LYS A 579 -18.59 17.15 -20.99
N VAL A 580 -18.02 17.72 -22.06
CA VAL A 580 -17.96 17.04 -23.35
C VAL A 580 -17.08 15.81 -23.28
N PHE A 581 -15.87 15.94 -22.72
CA PHE A 581 -14.97 14.80 -22.54
C PHE A 581 -15.60 13.68 -21.70
N LEU A 582 -16.27 14.01 -20.59
CA LEU A 582 -16.96 13.03 -19.76
C LEU A 582 -18.10 12.33 -20.49
N ARG A 583 -18.89 13.06 -21.33
CA ARG A 583 -19.95 12.47 -22.19
C ARG A 583 -19.39 11.48 -23.21
N HIS A 584 -18.20 11.73 -23.72
CA HIS A 584 -17.49 10.81 -24.62
C HIS A 584 -16.76 9.67 -23.87
N GLY A 585 -16.95 9.54 -22.55
CA GLY A 585 -16.38 8.46 -21.75
C GLY A 585 -14.88 8.62 -21.45
N VAL A 586 -14.32 9.81 -21.64
CA VAL A 586 -12.91 10.09 -21.32
C VAL A 586 -12.79 10.26 -19.81
N SER A 587 -12.11 9.31 -19.17
CA SER A 587 -11.91 9.36 -17.71
C SER A 587 -10.80 10.34 -17.33
N PRO A 588 -10.97 11.13 -16.25
CA PRO A 588 -9.91 11.94 -15.67
C PRO A 588 -8.87 11.14 -14.87
N ALA A 589 -9.01 9.80 -14.80
CA ALA A 589 -8.11 8.90 -14.08
C ALA A 589 -6.66 9.02 -14.59
N GLY A 590 -5.71 9.15 -13.65
CA GLY A 590 -4.28 9.23 -13.98
C GLY A 590 -3.82 10.57 -14.61
N VAL A 591 -4.70 11.58 -14.68
CA VAL A 591 -4.45 12.84 -15.38
C VAL A 591 -4.45 14.03 -14.40
N GLY A 592 -3.49 14.08 -13.50
CA GLY A 592 -3.32 15.22 -12.59
C GLY A 592 -4.35 15.31 -11.45
N GLY A 593 -5.34 14.42 -11.45
CA GLY A 593 -6.28 14.24 -10.37
C GLY A 593 -7.21 15.43 -10.04
N LEU A 594 -7.98 15.23 -8.97
CA LEU A 594 -8.93 16.22 -8.47
C LEU A 594 -8.22 17.46 -7.89
N GLY A 595 -7.01 17.28 -7.33
CA GLY A 595 -6.23 18.35 -6.71
C GLY A 595 -5.88 19.49 -7.67
N LEU A 596 -5.56 19.16 -8.92
CA LEU A 596 -5.25 20.14 -9.96
C LEU A 596 -6.44 21.05 -10.24
N TRP A 597 -7.62 20.49 -10.42
CA TRP A 597 -8.84 21.25 -10.69
C TRP A 597 -9.29 22.09 -9.49
N LEU A 598 -9.21 21.54 -8.28
CA LEU A 598 -9.53 22.27 -7.04
C LEU A 598 -8.59 23.46 -6.82
N ALA A 599 -7.30 23.31 -7.09
CA ALA A 599 -6.34 24.41 -7.02
C ALA A 599 -6.67 25.52 -8.03
N ALA A 600 -7.05 25.17 -9.27
CA ALA A 600 -7.49 26.13 -10.26
C ALA A 600 -8.77 26.86 -9.83
N CYS A 601 -9.72 26.19 -9.17
CA CYS A 601 -10.91 26.81 -8.58
C CYS A 601 -10.57 27.79 -7.45
N MET A 602 -9.56 27.47 -6.62
CA MET A 602 -9.08 28.35 -5.55
C MET A 602 -8.53 29.67 -6.08
N GLN A 603 -7.82 29.66 -7.20
CA GLN A 603 -7.26 30.86 -7.83
C GLN A 603 -8.35 31.83 -8.32
N CYS A 604 -9.52 31.30 -8.67
CA CYS A 604 -10.65 32.08 -9.16
C CYS A 604 -11.65 32.53 -8.07
N ASP A 605 -11.39 32.23 -6.82
CA ASP A 605 -12.25 32.50 -5.63
C ASP A 605 -13.72 32.07 -5.84
N ALA A 606 -13.95 30.98 -6.54
CA ALA A 606 -15.27 30.52 -6.95
C ALA A 606 -15.73 29.32 -6.13
N ALA A 607 -16.45 29.56 -5.05
CA ALA A 607 -17.04 28.55 -4.18
C ALA A 607 -18.55 28.32 -4.45
N SER A 608 -18.92 28.00 -5.71
CA SER A 608 -20.34 27.77 -6.04
C SER A 608 -20.75 26.30 -5.86
N ARG A 609 -22.04 26.06 -5.51
CA ARG A 609 -22.60 24.70 -5.36
C ARG A 609 -22.56 23.89 -6.67
N SER A 610 -22.66 24.57 -7.84
CA SER A 610 -22.58 23.90 -9.14
C SER A 610 -21.20 23.37 -9.43
N LEU A 611 -20.15 24.03 -8.94
CA LEU A 611 -18.78 23.57 -9.06
C LEU A 611 -18.47 22.43 -8.10
N GLU A 612 -19.01 22.47 -6.88
CA GLU A 612 -18.93 21.36 -5.94
C GLU A 612 -19.56 20.09 -6.54
N GLN A 613 -20.75 20.23 -7.16
CA GLN A 613 -21.43 19.11 -7.81
C GLN A 613 -20.58 18.57 -8.96
N PHE A 614 -20.01 19.44 -9.79
CA PHE A 614 -19.13 19.03 -10.88
C PHE A 614 -17.84 18.34 -10.38
N ALA A 615 -17.30 18.77 -9.23
CA ALA A 615 -16.18 18.07 -8.59
C ALA A 615 -16.55 16.64 -8.15
N CYS A 616 -17.78 16.45 -7.63
CA CYS A 616 -18.28 15.12 -7.33
C CYS A 616 -18.45 14.28 -8.61
N GLU A 617 -18.96 14.88 -9.71
CA GLU A 617 -19.05 14.22 -11.03
C GLU A 617 -17.66 13.78 -11.54
N LEU A 618 -16.62 14.62 -11.39
CA LEU A 618 -15.24 14.26 -11.73
C LEU A 618 -14.72 13.06 -10.91
N LEU A 619 -15.03 13.05 -9.62
CA LEU A 619 -14.66 11.94 -8.72
C LEU A 619 -15.38 10.63 -9.13
N GLU A 620 -16.67 10.68 -9.45
CA GLU A 620 -17.46 9.53 -9.93
C GLU A 620 -16.93 8.97 -11.25
N HIS A 621 -16.36 9.84 -12.12
CA HIS A 621 -15.74 9.44 -13.39
C HIS A 621 -14.29 9.00 -13.23
N GLY A 622 -13.76 8.89 -12.00
CA GLY A 622 -12.47 8.31 -11.68
C GLY A 622 -11.33 9.30 -11.52
N ALA A 623 -11.59 10.58 -11.26
CA ALA A 623 -10.54 11.51 -10.85
C ALA A 623 -9.88 11.02 -9.58
N ASP A 624 -8.54 11.01 -9.53
CA ASP A 624 -7.80 10.51 -8.38
C ASP A 624 -8.01 11.40 -7.15
N PRO A 625 -8.61 10.87 -6.06
CA PRO A 625 -8.85 11.62 -4.83
C PRO A 625 -7.58 11.88 -4.01
N LEU A 626 -6.47 11.19 -4.31
CA LEU A 626 -5.22 11.26 -3.56
C LEU A 626 -4.19 12.21 -4.18
N MET A 627 -4.33 12.50 -5.48
CA MET A 627 -3.35 13.29 -6.21
C MET A 627 -3.32 14.74 -5.71
N PRO A 628 -2.18 15.22 -5.16
CA PRO A 628 -2.09 16.60 -4.67
C PRO A 628 -2.11 17.61 -5.81
N SER A 629 -2.38 18.87 -5.48
CA SER A 629 -2.22 20.01 -6.39
C SER A 629 -0.75 20.23 -6.77
N PRO A 630 -0.45 21.05 -7.79
CA PRO A 630 0.92 21.43 -8.13
C PRO A 630 1.69 22.08 -6.97
N ASP A 631 0.98 22.73 -6.04
CA ASP A 631 1.52 23.37 -4.84
C ASP A 631 1.76 22.37 -3.69
N GLY A 632 1.37 21.11 -3.87
CA GLY A 632 1.51 20.04 -2.87
C GLY A 632 0.33 19.92 -1.90
N ASP A 633 -0.75 20.70 -2.08
CA ASP A 633 -1.95 20.63 -1.26
C ASP A 633 -2.84 19.45 -1.63
N SER A 634 -3.30 18.68 -0.66
CA SER A 634 -4.20 17.55 -0.91
C SER A 634 -5.61 18.00 -1.29
N PRO A 635 -6.35 17.23 -2.10
CA PRO A 635 -7.74 17.52 -2.42
C PRO A 635 -8.61 17.74 -1.20
N LEU A 636 -8.39 16.96 -0.12
CA LEU A 636 -9.13 17.10 1.14
C LEU A 636 -8.92 18.47 1.79
N VAL A 637 -7.69 18.98 1.82
CA VAL A 637 -7.39 20.32 2.35
C VAL A 637 -8.02 21.41 1.49
N LEU A 638 -7.95 21.28 0.18
CA LEU A 638 -8.55 22.23 -0.76
C LEU A 638 -10.07 22.30 -0.62
N THR A 639 -10.76 21.17 -0.40
CA THR A 639 -12.21 21.16 -0.15
C THR A 639 -12.56 21.88 1.16
N VAL A 640 -11.73 21.74 2.19
CA VAL A 640 -11.90 22.48 3.44
C VAL A 640 -11.72 23.99 3.20
N ARG A 641 -10.72 24.42 2.41
CA ARG A 641 -10.53 25.85 2.07
C ARG A 641 -11.67 26.41 1.24
N LEU A 642 -12.22 25.67 0.29
CA LEU A 642 -13.39 26.05 -0.52
C LEU A 642 -14.70 25.99 0.28
N GLY A 643 -14.81 25.12 1.30
CA GLY A 643 -16.01 24.90 2.08
C GLY A 643 -17.02 23.95 1.43
N TRP A 644 -16.55 23.04 0.60
CA TRP A 644 -17.33 22.06 -0.12
C TRP A 644 -17.51 20.78 0.71
N LEU A 645 -18.59 20.76 1.50
CA LEU A 645 -18.83 19.69 2.46
C LEU A 645 -19.20 18.35 1.80
N ARG A 646 -19.96 18.38 0.69
CA ARG A 646 -20.35 17.15 -0.03
C ARG A 646 -19.13 16.45 -0.63
N LEU A 647 -18.27 17.23 -1.27
CA LEU A 647 -17.05 16.68 -1.83
C LEU A 647 -16.10 16.21 -0.73
N GLN A 648 -16.00 16.96 0.39
CA GLN A 648 -15.21 16.55 1.56
C GLN A 648 -15.69 15.19 2.08
N GLN A 649 -17.01 15.00 2.21
CA GLN A 649 -17.60 13.73 2.62
C GLN A 649 -17.27 12.60 1.63
N ALA A 650 -17.44 12.83 0.32
CA ALA A 650 -17.12 11.87 -0.71
C ALA A 650 -15.65 11.44 -0.70
N LEU A 651 -14.71 12.37 -0.47
CA LEU A 651 -13.28 12.08 -0.35
C LEU A 651 -12.97 11.22 0.88
N LEU A 652 -13.61 11.54 2.02
CA LEU A 652 -13.43 10.78 3.26
C LEU A 652 -14.03 9.36 3.16
N GLU A 653 -15.17 9.21 2.48
CA GLU A 653 -15.77 7.90 2.18
C GLU A 653 -14.93 7.09 1.20
N ALA A 654 -14.23 7.74 0.26
CA ALA A 654 -13.24 7.12 -0.62
C ALA A 654 -11.95 6.71 0.10
N GLY A 655 -11.79 7.06 1.40
CA GLY A 655 -10.67 6.63 2.22
C GLY A 655 -9.43 7.52 2.12
N VAL A 656 -9.58 8.78 1.76
CA VAL A 656 -8.48 9.76 1.78
C VAL A 656 -7.99 9.96 3.20
N ASP A 657 -6.67 9.91 3.40
CA ASP A 657 -6.06 10.08 4.72
C ASP A 657 -6.26 11.52 5.23
N CYS A 658 -6.85 11.64 6.44
CA CYS A 658 -7.09 12.92 7.12
C CYS A 658 -5.79 13.61 7.56
N GLU A 659 -4.67 12.89 7.65
CA GLU A 659 -3.40 13.38 8.18
C GLU A 659 -2.45 13.91 7.10
N VAL A 660 -2.85 13.87 5.84
CA VAL A 660 -2.08 14.48 4.76
C VAL A 660 -1.89 15.98 5.02
N ARG A 661 -0.65 16.41 4.89
CA ARG A 661 -0.26 17.80 5.15
C ARG A 661 -0.26 18.62 3.85
N ASP A 662 -0.66 19.87 3.99
CA ASP A 662 -0.56 20.86 2.91
C ASP A 662 0.87 21.41 2.76
N SER A 663 1.03 22.33 1.83
CA SER A 663 2.29 23.05 1.55
C SER A 663 2.84 23.83 2.77
N TYR A 664 1.97 24.13 3.76
CA TYR A 664 2.34 24.79 5.03
C TYR A 664 2.56 23.80 6.18
N GLY A 665 2.50 22.49 5.92
CA GLY A 665 2.62 21.44 6.92
C GLY A 665 1.39 21.28 7.83
N MET A 666 0.24 21.83 7.46
CA MET A 666 -1.02 21.75 8.21
C MET A 666 -1.89 20.61 7.67
N THR A 667 -2.64 19.92 8.56
CA THR A 667 -3.65 18.96 8.16
C THR A 667 -4.98 19.63 7.82
N ALA A 668 -5.90 18.89 7.19
CA ALA A 668 -7.26 19.38 6.92
C ALA A 668 -7.96 19.87 8.19
N LEU A 669 -7.72 19.23 9.35
CA LEU A 669 -8.29 19.62 10.63
C LEU A 669 -7.75 20.98 11.12
N HIS A 670 -6.46 21.27 10.94
CA HIS A 670 -5.87 22.58 11.22
C HIS A 670 -6.51 23.66 10.34
N GLN A 671 -6.67 23.41 9.05
CA GLN A 671 -7.29 24.34 8.11
C GLN A 671 -8.76 24.61 8.46
N ALA A 672 -9.54 23.57 8.80
CA ALA A 672 -10.91 23.73 9.25
C ALA A 672 -11.02 24.61 10.52
N THR A 673 -10.05 24.45 11.41
CA THR A 673 -9.99 25.25 12.68
C THR A 673 -9.65 26.72 12.41
N VAL A 674 -8.62 26.99 11.58
CA VAL A 674 -8.21 28.36 11.22
C VAL A 674 -9.32 29.09 10.50
N LEU A 675 -9.98 28.44 9.56
CA LEU A 675 -11.08 29.02 8.78
C LEU A 675 -12.42 29.07 9.56
N GLY A 676 -12.48 28.49 10.75
CA GLY A 676 -13.69 28.48 11.57
C GLY A 676 -14.82 27.61 11.00
N ARG A 677 -14.52 26.58 10.21
CA ARG A 677 -15.50 25.72 9.51
C ARG A 677 -15.93 24.54 10.38
N GLU A 678 -16.91 24.79 11.29
CA GLU A 678 -17.37 23.77 12.25
C GLU A 678 -17.89 22.49 11.58
N ALA A 679 -18.67 22.59 10.51
CA ALA A 679 -19.22 21.43 9.82
C ALA A 679 -18.11 20.54 9.19
N ALA A 680 -17.10 21.17 8.57
CA ALA A 680 -15.95 20.49 8.02
C ALA A 680 -15.12 19.81 9.13
N LEU A 681 -14.93 20.49 10.26
CA LEU A 681 -14.22 19.99 11.43
C LEU A 681 -14.91 18.75 12.01
N LYS A 682 -16.24 18.80 12.21
CA LYS A 682 -17.04 17.66 12.70
C LYS A 682 -16.91 16.46 11.78
N LEU A 683 -16.98 16.68 10.47
CA LEU A 683 -16.85 15.61 9.48
C LEU A 683 -15.45 14.95 9.54
N LEU A 684 -14.38 15.75 9.70
CA LEU A 684 -13.02 15.23 9.85
C LEU A 684 -12.86 14.42 11.15
N VAL A 685 -13.41 14.93 12.27
CA VAL A 685 -13.41 14.20 13.55
C VAL A 685 -14.17 12.88 13.43
N MET A 686 -15.33 12.85 12.74
CA MET A 686 -16.08 11.62 12.48
C MET A 686 -15.25 10.59 11.71
N HIS A 687 -14.36 11.03 10.83
CA HIS A 687 -13.49 10.15 10.04
C HIS A 687 -12.13 9.88 10.70
N GLY A 688 -11.93 10.32 11.95
CA GLY A 688 -10.77 9.94 12.76
C GLY A 688 -9.53 10.83 12.56
N ALA A 689 -9.72 12.07 12.12
CA ALA A 689 -8.64 13.06 12.08
C ALA A 689 -8.07 13.30 13.49
N ASN A 690 -6.73 13.38 13.57
CA ASN A 690 -6.02 13.49 14.84
C ASN A 690 -6.00 14.95 15.36
N PRO A 691 -6.71 15.27 16.46
CA PRO A 691 -6.71 16.61 17.03
C PRO A 691 -5.38 17.00 17.69
N ASP A 692 -4.51 16.01 18.00
CA ASP A 692 -3.18 16.23 18.60
C ASP A 692 -2.07 16.38 17.55
N ALA A 693 -2.40 16.32 16.26
CA ALA A 693 -1.46 16.60 15.18
C ALA A 693 -0.85 18.00 15.37
N ARG A 694 0.45 18.14 15.12
CA ARG A 694 1.17 19.40 15.31
C ARG A 694 1.57 19.99 13.97
N THR A 695 1.40 21.29 13.82
CA THR A 695 1.98 22.06 12.71
C THR A 695 3.51 22.12 12.83
N PRO A 696 4.23 22.60 11.82
CA PRO A 696 5.68 22.82 11.92
C PRO A 696 6.07 23.74 13.10
N ASP A 697 5.18 24.68 13.47
CA ASP A 697 5.36 25.58 14.61
C ASP A 697 4.99 24.93 15.96
N GLY A 698 4.64 23.63 15.96
CA GLY A 698 4.30 22.87 17.16
C GLY A 698 2.88 23.09 17.70
N GLN A 699 2.02 23.84 17.03
CA GLN A 699 0.64 24.08 17.45
C GLN A 699 -0.27 22.91 17.08
N THR A 700 -1.27 22.63 17.95
CA THR A 700 -2.34 21.68 17.68
C THR A 700 -3.61 22.42 17.24
N SER A 701 -4.54 21.72 16.58
CA SER A 701 -5.84 22.28 16.20
C SER A 701 -6.59 22.83 17.42
N LEU A 702 -6.51 22.16 18.58
CA LEU A 702 -7.07 22.64 19.83
C LEU A 702 -6.39 23.94 20.29
N GLY A 703 -5.06 24.01 20.24
CA GLY A 703 -4.29 25.23 20.58
C GLY A 703 -4.67 26.43 19.72
N MET A 704 -4.85 26.19 18.41
CA MET A 704 -5.27 27.21 17.43
C MET A 704 -6.70 27.70 17.71
N ALA A 705 -7.63 26.79 18.02
CA ALA A 705 -9.00 27.16 18.38
C ALA A 705 -9.04 28.02 19.66
N LEU A 706 -8.26 27.67 20.66
CA LEU A 706 -8.20 28.44 21.94
C LEU A 706 -7.52 29.81 21.76
N SER A 707 -6.43 29.89 20.98
CA SER A 707 -5.73 31.17 20.72
C SER A 707 -6.56 32.13 19.90
N SER A 708 -7.41 31.63 18.99
CA SER A 708 -8.39 32.43 18.22
C SER A 708 -9.71 32.74 18.99
N GLY A 709 -9.83 32.30 20.25
CA GLY A 709 -11.02 32.52 21.08
C GLY A 709 -12.24 31.68 20.67
N ARG A 710 -12.11 30.71 19.75
CA ARG A 710 -13.18 29.85 19.20
C ARG A 710 -13.43 28.66 20.13
N ARG A 711 -14.11 28.93 21.27
CA ARG A 711 -14.48 27.89 22.24
C ARG A 711 -15.45 26.85 21.68
N ASP A 712 -16.30 27.26 20.73
CA ASP A 712 -17.20 26.39 19.98
C ASP A 712 -16.45 25.25 19.26
N LEU A 713 -15.35 25.58 18.59
CA LEU A 713 -14.51 24.58 17.92
C LEU A 713 -13.66 23.75 18.88
N ALA A 714 -13.15 24.41 19.96
CA ALA A 714 -12.33 23.74 20.97
C ALA A 714 -13.08 22.60 21.66
N THR A 715 -14.41 22.71 21.82
CA THR A 715 -15.22 21.61 22.39
C THR A 715 -15.21 20.35 21.56
N TRP A 716 -15.02 20.41 20.26
CA TRP A 716 -14.95 19.25 19.35
C TRP A 716 -13.55 18.65 19.23
N LEU A 717 -12.53 19.34 19.72
CA LEU A 717 -11.12 18.96 19.58
C LEU A 717 -10.51 18.38 20.86
N ASP A 718 -11.17 18.52 22.03
CA ASP A 718 -10.65 18.06 23.33
C ASP A 718 -11.09 16.62 23.65
N TRP A 719 -10.29 15.64 23.29
CA TRP A 719 -10.54 14.21 23.48
C TRP A 719 -9.50 13.59 24.44
N ARG A 720 -9.42 14.06 25.69
CA ARG A 720 -8.33 13.70 26.61
C ARG A 720 -8.52 12.36 27.30
N SER A 721 -9.72 12.08 27.82
CA SER A 721 -9.99 10.91 28.62
C SER A 721 -10.29 9.68 27.76
N TRP A 722 -11.00 9.87 26.67
CA TRP A 722 -11.19 8.87 25.63
C TRP A 722 -10.51 9.37 24.35
N PRO A 723 -9.34 8.80 23.99
CA PRO A 723 -8.62 9.26 22.78
C PRO A 723 -9.41 8.94 21.51
N LEU A 724 -9.55 9.92 20.63
CA LEU A 724 -10.21 9.76 19.36
C LEU A 724 -9.47 8.69 18.52
N PRO A 725 -10.14 7.63 18.04
CA PRO A 725 -9.49 6.60 17.22
C PRO A 725 -9.09 7.17 15.85
N ARG A 726 -7.90 6.79 15.36
CA ARG A 726 -7.39 7.17 14.03
C ARG A 726 -8.03 6.34 12.91
N ARG A 727 -9.34 6.30 12.89
CA ARG A 727 -10.20 5.64 11.92
C ARG A 727 -11.57 6.28 11.97
N PRO A 728 -12.42 6.10 10.95
CA PRO A 728 -13.81 6.52 11.03
C PRO A 728 -14.51 6.02 12.28
N LEU A 729 -15.28 6.89 12.92
CA LEU A 729 -16.06 6.56 14.11
C LEU A 729 -17.10 5.50 13.77
N ARG A 730 -17.29 4.56 14.69
CA ARG A 730 -18.25 3.46 14.59
C ARG A 730 -19.27 3.54 15.69
N HIS A 731 -20.42 2.93 15.51
CA HIS A 731 -21.44 2.83 16.54
C HIS A 731 -20.89 2.27 17.86
N ALA A 732 -19.96 1.31 17.81
CA ALA A 732 -19.31 0.73 18.99
C ALA A 732 -18.42 1.70 19.78
N ASP A 733 -18.08 2.87 19.25
CA ASP A 733 -17.26 3.86 19.96
C ASP A 733 -18.04 4.55 21.08
N VAL A 734 -19.40 4.60 20.99
CA VAL A 734 -20.25 5.15 22.04
C VAL A 734 -20.19 4.28 23.31
N PRO A 735 -20.43 2.96 23.26
CA PRO A 735 -20.23 2.08 24.42
C PRO A 735 -18.77 2.03 24.92
N ASP A 736 -17.76 2.17 24.05
CA ASP A 736 -16.36 2.20 24.49
C ASP A 736 -16.03 3.45 25.30
N ALA A 737 -16.48 4.63 24.83
CA ALA A 737 -16.36 5.88 25.59
C ALA A 737 -17.12 5.84 26.92
N ALA A 738 -18.33 5.25 26.92
CA ALA A 738 -19.17 5.09 28.10
C ALA A 738 -18.54 4.15 29.14
N MET A 739 -17.85 3.09 28.70
CA MET A 739 -17.12 2.16 29.56
C MET A 739 -15.94 2.83 30.26
N ARG A 740 -15.32 3.82 29.65
CA ARG A 740 -14.23 4.63 30.25
C ARG A 740 -14.74 5.77 31.14
N GLY A 741 -16.03 6.03 31.15
CA GLY A 741 -16.66 7.06 31.95
C GLY A 741 -16.46 8.49 31.44
N ASP A 742 -16.03 8.67 30.19
CA ASP A 742 -15.84 10.00 29.60
C ASP A 742 -17.16 10.58 29.11
N THR A 743 -17.79 11.39 29.99
CA THR A 743 -19.09 12.01 29.71
C THR A 743 -19.03 12.99 28.56
N GLU A 744 -17.92 13.72 28.39
CA GLU A 744 -17.77 14.67 27.30
C GLU A 744 -17.56 13.97 25.95
N ALA A 745 -16.79 12.88 25.92
CA ALA A 745 -16.65 12.05 24.72
C ALA A 745 -17.99 11.45 24.29
N VAL A 746 -18.75 10.86 25.24
CA VAL A 746 -20.10 10.33 24.93
C VAL A 746 -21.01 11.41 24.39
N ARG A 747 -21.04 12.61 25.02
CA ARG A 747 -21.85 13.74 24.54
C ARG A 747 -21.52 14.09 23.08
N ARG A 748 -20.21 14.26 22.78
CA ARG A 748 -19.75 14.61 21.42
C ARG A 748 -20.10 13.55 20.39
N LEU A 749 -19.91 12.26 20.73
CA LEU A 749 -20.26 11.15 19.84
C LEU A 749 -21.76 11.16 19.49
N LEU A 750 -22.62 11.42 20.49
CA LEU A 750 -24.07 11.55 20.26
C LEU A 750 -24.41 12.81 19.45
N ASP A 751 -23.73 13.92 19.71
CA ASP A 751 -23.94 15.20 18.99
C ASP A 751 -23.40 15.14 17.54
N LEU A 752 -22.47 14.22 17.24
CA LEU A 752 -22.02 13.87 15.89
C LEU A 752 -23.02 12.98 15.14
N GLY A 753 -24.10 12.52 15.81
CA GLY A 753 -25.18 11.74 15.21
C GLY A 753 -25.07 10.23 15.38
N LEU A 754 -24.13 9.75 16.21
CA LEU A 754 -24.07 8.32 16.52
C LEU A 754 -25.28 7.90 17.38
N PRO A 755 -25.87 6.72 17.17
CA PRO A 755 -27.05 6.26 17.89
C PRO A 755 -26.77 6.11 19.39
N VAL A 756 -27.71 6.59 20.23
CA VAL A 756 -27.60 6.45 21.70
C VAL A 756 -27.57 4.99 22.14
N ASP A 757 -28.35 4.14 21.45
CA ASP A 757 -28.41 2.69 21.71
C ASP A 757 -27.48 1.87 20.82
N ALA A 758 -26.39 2.47 20.36
CA ALA A 758 -25.32 1.76 19.67
C ALA A 758 -24.78 0.61 20.54
N VAL A 759 -24.46 -0.51 19.92
CA VAL A 759 -23.94 -1.69 20.59
C VAL A 759 -22.52 -2.01 20.17
N ASP A 760 -21.76 -2.56 21.09
CA ASP A 760 -20.45 -3.14 20.82
C ASP A 760 -20.54 -4.58 20.29
N ALA A 761 -19.38 -5.25 20.10
CA ALA A 761 -19.30 -6.63 19.64
C ALA A 761 -20.00 -7.66 20.55
N GLN A 762 -20.23 -7.31 21.83
CA GLN A 762 -20.92 -8.13 22.81
C GLN A 762 -22.41 -7.81 22.91
N GLY A 763 -22.92 -6.91 22.08
CA GLY A 763 -24.31 -6.44 22.11
C GLY A 763 -24.58 -5.47 23.27
N CYS A 764 -23.55 -4.99 23.98
CA CYS A 764 -23.72 -4.08 25.09
C CYS A 764 -23.93 -2.62 24.62
N THR A 765 -24.97 -1.97 25.15
CA THR A 765 -25.19 -0.53 24.91
C THR A 765 -24.27 0.34 25.76
N ALA A 766 -24.15 1.61 25.39
CA ALA A 766 -23.43 2.60 26.21
C ALA A 766 -23.98 2.69 27.63
N LEU A 767 -25.33 2.64 27.78
CA LEU A 767 -25.99 2.65 29.09
C LEU A 767 -25.59 1.44 29.94
N LEU A 768 -25.56 0.26 29.33
CA LEU A 768 -25.14 -0.98 30.04
C LEU A 768 -23.69 -0.87 30.49
N ARG A 769 -22.78 -0.42 29.61
CA ARG A 769 -21.35 -0.26 29.93
C ARG A 769 -21.11 0.78 31.03
N ALA A 770 -21.79 1.93 30.93
CA ALA A 770 -21.71 2.98 31.96
C ALA A 770 -22.28 2.51 33.29
N ALA A 771 -23.40 1.77 33.28
CA ALA A 771 -24.04 1.23 34.47
C ALA A 771 -23.15 0.22 35.19
N GLY A 772 -22.54 -0.73 34.46
CA GLY A 772 -21.58 -1.68 35.02
C GLY A 772 -20.28 -1.03 35.47
N GLY A 773 -19.79 -0.02 34.74
CA GLY A 773 -18.55 0.71 35.05
C GLY A 773 -18.65 1.70 36.23
N GLY A 774 -19.85 2.00 36.74
CA GLY A 774 -20.02 2.92 37.86
C GLY A 774 -20.05 4.42 37.46
N HIS A 775 -20.28 4.75 36.19
CA HIS A 775 -20.17 6.08 35.63
C HIS A 775 -21.51 6.84 35.67
N LEU A 776 -21.90 7.29 36.85
CA LEU A 776 -23.20 7.95 37.10
C LEU A 776 -23.47 9.12 36.16
N GLN A 777 -22.49 9.98 35.87
CA GLN A 777 -22.67 11.14 34.99
C GLN A 777 -22.98 10.72 33.55
N VAL A 778 -22.32 9.67 33.05
CA VAL A 778 -22.58 9.08 31.73
C VAL A 778 -23.99 8.48 31.70
N VAL A 779 -24.38 7.72 32.76
CA VAL A 779 -25.72 7.16 32.86
C VAL A 779 -26.78 8.28 32.81
N ARG A 780 -26.62 9.35 33.56
CA ARG A 780 -27.55 10.51 33.54
C ARG A 780 -27.63 11.16 32.17
N LEU A 781 -26.50 11.36 31.50
CA LEU A 781 -26.46 11.87 30.13
C LEU A 781 -27.22 10.97 29.15
N LEU A 782 -26.99 9.64 29.19
CA LEU A 782 -27.65 8.71 28.29
C LEU A 782 -29.16 8.63 28.55
N LEU A 783 -29.58 8.64 29.82
CA LEU A 783 -31.01 8.68 30.15
C LEU A 783 -31.68 9.98 29.66
N MET A 784 -31.03 11.15 29.79
CA MET A 784 -31.53 12.41 29.23
C MET A 784 -31.62 12.37 27.69
N ARG A 785 -30.82 11.57 27.02
CA ARG A 785 -30.82 11.39 25.56
C ARG A 785 -31.77 10.28 25.11
N GLY A 786 -32.54 9.67 26.02
CA GLY A 786 -33.56 8.68 25.72
C GLY A 786 -33.00 7.29 25.44
N ALA A 787 -31.89 6.90 26.10
CA ALA A 787 -31.32 5.54 25.98
C ALA A 787 -32.32 4.46 26.42
N ASP A 788 -32.39 3.36 25.68
CA ASP A 788 -33.29 2.24 25.96
C ASP A 788 -32.82 1.43 27.16
N LEU A 789 -33.65 1.42 28.20
CA LEU A 789 -33.42 0.69 29.45
C LEU A 789 -33.64 -0.84 29.33
N GLN A 790 -34.37 -1.25 28.28
CA GLN A 790 -34.75 -2.66 28.09
C GLN A 790 -33.77 -3.43 27.21
N ARG A 791 -32.92 -2.72 26.47
CA ARG A 791 -32.01 -3.36 25.51
C ARG A 791 -30.98 -4.20 26.24
N ALA A 792 -31.08 -5.52 26.05
CA ALA A 792 -30.17 -6.50 26.62
C ALA A 792 -28.98 -6.76 25.71
N SER A 793 -27.87 -7.14 26.28
CA SER A 793 -26.66 -7.62 25.58
C SER A 793 -26.87 -9.07 25.07
N ASN A 794 -25.91 -9.60 24.28
CA ASN A 794 -25.98 -10.96 23.72
C ASN A 794 -26.10 -12.06 24.77
N ASN A 795 -25.68 -11.81 26.01
CA ASN A 795 -25.86 -12.73 27.17
C ASN A 795 -27.07 -12.38 28.04
N GLY A 796 -27.96 -11.53 27.55
CA GLY A 796 -29.21 -11.16 28.21
C GLY A 796 -29.07 -10.11 29.32
N ALA A 797 -27.87 -9.56 29.59
CA ALA A 797 -27.69 -8.56 30.64
C ALA A 797 -28.33 -7.22 30.25
N THR A 798 -29.04 -6.59 31.18
CA THR A 798 -29.61 -5.23 31.06
C THR A 798 -28.76 -4.22 31.83
N PRO A 799 -28.93 -2.89 31.60
CA PRO A 799 -28.23 -1.87 32.37
C PRO A 799 -28.43 -2.05 33.90
N LEU A 800 -29.65 -2.38 34.32
CA LEU A 800 -29.95 -2.61 35.75
C LEU A 800 -29.21 -3.82 36.29
N SER A 801 -29.20 -4.94 35.58
CA SER A 801 -28.48 -6.16 36.03
C SER A 801 -26.97 -5.94 36.08
N ALA A 802 -26.41 -5.18 35.14
CA ALA A 802 -24.99 -4.83 35.15
C ALA A 802 -24.65 -3.96 36.38
N ALA A 803 -25.49 -2.98 36.72
CA ALA A 803 -25.32 -2.16 37.89
C ALA A 803 -25.42 -2.99 39.19
N VAL A 804 -26.35 -3.95 39.25
CA VAL A 804 -26.52 -4.88 40.40
C VAL A 804 -25.30 -5.78 40.53
N SER A 805 -24.88 -6.42 39.45
CA SER A 805 -23.72 -7.34 39.44
C SER A 805 -22.43 -6.66 39.95
N MET A 806 -22.22 -5.41 39.56
CA MET A 806 -21.05 -4.62 39.97
C MET A 806 -21.27 -3.77 41.22
N ARG A 807 -22.44 -3.93 41.90
CA ARG A 807 -22.82 -3.24 43.14
C ARG A 807 -22.73 -1.71 43.04
N GLN A 808 -23.24 -1.14 41.94
CA GLN A 808 -23.23 0.30 41.70
C GLN A 808 -24.38 1.02 42.41
N ASN A 809 -24.23 1.24 43.73
CA ASN A 809 -25.29 1.75 44.63
C ASN A 809 -25.88 3.11 44.28
N GLU A 810 -25.13 3.98 43.56
CA GLU A 810 -25.60 5.29 43.10
C GLU A 810 -26.36 5.23 41.79
N ILE A 811 -26.06 4.23 40.95
CA ILE A 811 -26.64 4.10 39.59
C ILE A 811 -27.97 3.35 39.67
N ILE A 812 -28.09 2.35 40.55
CA ILE A 812 -29.32 1.54 40.69
C ILE A 812 -30.55 2.43 40.93
N PRO A 813 -30.55 3.41 41.85
CA PRO A 813 -31.71 4.34 42.01
C PRO A 813 -32.01 5.14 40.73
N ALA A 814 -30.97 5.67 40.09
CA ALA A 814 -31.14 6.44 38.88
C ALA A 814 -31.79 5.64 37.73
N LEU A 815 -31.46 4.34 37.60
CA LEU A 815 -32.07 3.43 36.62
C LEU A 815 -33.51 3.06 37.01
N LEU A 816 -33.78 2.82 38.29
CA LEU A 816 -35.12 2.55 38.82
C LEU A 816 -36.07 3.74 38.65
N ASP A 817 -35.60 4.95 38.98
CA ASP A 817 -36.36 6.20 38.79
C ASP A 817 -36.68 6.47 37.32
N ALA A 818 -35.80 6.02 36.42
CA ALA A 818 -36.03 6.11 34.97
C ALA A 818 -36.94 4.98 34.42
N GLY A 819 -37.40 4.03 35.26
CA GLY A 819 -38.31 2.95 34.86
C GLY A 819 -37.63 1.72 34.26
N ALA A 820 -36.43 1.38 34.75
CA ALA A 820 -35.75 0.16 34.32
C ALA A 820 -36.60 -1.10 34.63
N PRO A 821 -36.68 -2.06 33.65
CA PRO A 821 -37.52 -3.25 33.83
C PRO A 821 -36.99 -4.15 34.95
N LEU A 822 -37.83 -4.41 35.95
CA LEU A 822 -37.53 -5.26 37.10
C LEU A 822 -37.64 -6.77 36.76
N GLU A 823 -38.62 -7.11 35.88
CA GLU A 823 -38.97 -8.51 35.55
C GLU A 823 -38.36 -9.00 34.23
N HIS A 824 -37.27 -8.32 33.77
CA HIS A 824 -36.54 -8.82 32.61
C HIS A 824 -35.92 -10.20 32.92
N ARG A 825 -36.12 -11.12 31.97
CA ARG A 825 -35.65 -12.51 32.12
C ARG A 825 -34.28 -12.68 31.46
N PHE A 826 -33.27 -13.04 32.28
CA PHE A 826 -31.93 -13.46 31.81
C PHE A 826 -31.94 -14.88 31.31
N PRO A 827 -30.84 -15.41 30.78
CA PRO A 827 -30.68 -16.82 30.54
C PRO A 827 -31.06 -17.62 31.80
N GLU A 828 -31.73 -18.76 31.63
CA GLU A 828 -32.36 -19.56 32.68
C GLU A 828 -33.58 -18.87 33.36
N GLU A 829 -34.15 -17.84 32.74
CA GLU A 829 -35.26 -17.04 33.22
C GLU A 829 -35.08 -16.38 34.62
N MET A 830 -33.85 -16.10 34.99
CA MET A 830 -33.52 -15.37 36.20
C MET A 830 -33.97 -13.92 36.18
N THR A 831 -34.47 -13.35 37.27
CA THR A 831 -34.78 -11.92 37.43
C THR A 831 -33.61 -11.18 38.07
N VAL A 832 -33.61 -9.84 37.99
CA VAL A 832 -32.60 -9.01 38.65
C VAL A 832 -32.64 -9.17 40.17
N LEU A 833 -33.82 -9.43 40.77
CA LEU A 833 -34.00 -9.70 42.20
C LEU A 833 -33.29 -11.01 42.60
N MET A 834 -33.47 -12.08 41.79
CA MET A 834 -32.77 -13.37 42.02
C MET A 834 -31.25 -13.18 41.91
N LEU A 835 -30.77 -12.37 40.94
CA LEU A 835 -29.36 -12.07 40.76
C LEU A 835 -28.78 -11.35 42.00
N ALA A 836 -29.48 -10.34 42.50
CA ALA A 836 -29.07 -9.60 43.71
C ALA A 836 -29.03 -10.51 44.96
N ALA A 837 -30.01 -11.42 45.07
CA ALA A 837 -30.08 -12.41 46.16
C ALA A 837 -28.92 -13.43 46.02
N ALA A 838 -28.62 -13.95 44.84
CA ALA A 838 -27.52 -14.88 44.59
C ALA A 838 -26.13 -14.26 44.86
N LEU A 839 -25.96 -12.96 44.64
CA LEU A 839 -24.75 -12.20 44.96
C LEU A 839 -24.68 -11.76 46.44
N GLY A 840 -25.76 -11.97 47.20
CA GLY A 840 -25.81 -11.65 48.60
C GLY A 840 -25.83 -10.12 48.90
N PHE A 841 -26.58 -9.31 48.18
CA PHE A 841 -26.67 -7.85 48.35
C PHE A 841 -28.00 -7.44 49.01
N PRO A 842 -28.13 -7.46 50.35
CA PRO A 842 -29.39 -7.17 51.03
C PRO A 842 -29.89 -5.74 50.82
N ASP A 843 -28.98 -4.78 50.75
CA ASP A 843 -29.27 -3.38 50.47
C ASP A 843 -29.90 -3.17 49.08
N ILE A 844 -29.43 -3.91 48.06
CA ILE A 844 -29.95 -3.86 46.70
C ILE A 844 -31.29 -4.62 46.63
N VAL A 845 -31.38 -5.80 47.26
CA VAL A 845 -32.63 -6.56 47.35
C VAL A 845 -33.76 -5.72 47.95
N MET A 846 -33.53 -5.03 49.05
CA MET A 846 -34.53 -4.14 49.67
C MET A 846 -34.96 -3.02 48.70
N ARG A 847 -34.03 -2.43 47.96
CA ARG A 847 -34.36 -1.37 46.98
C ARG A 847 -35.18 -1.90 45.80
N LEU A 848 -34.82 -3.09 45.27
CA LEU A 848 -35.57 -3.73 44.19
C LEU A 848 -37.00 -4.09 44.63
N ILE A 849 -37.18 -4.62 45.82
CA ILE A 849 -38.46 -4.90 46.42
C ILE A 849 -39.29 -3.60 46.62
N ALA A 850 -38.66 -2.53 47.16
CA ALA A 850 -39.33 -1.24 47.27
C ALA A 850 -39.74 -0.63 45.91
N ALA A 851 -39.00 -0.92 44.86
CA ALA A 851 -39.35 -0.56 43.48
C ALA A 851 -40.45 -1.43 42.85
N GLY A 852 -40.92 -2.51 43.54
CA GLY A 852 -41.99 -3.37 43.09
C GLY A 852 -41.55 -4.64 42.37
N ALA A 853 -40.32 -5.14 42.60
CA ALA A 853 -39.88 -6.41 42.03
C ALA A 853 -40.67 -7.59 42.62
N ASP A 854 -41.04 -8.53 41.75
CA ASP A 854 -41.80 -9.73 42.12
C ASP A 854 -40.93 -10.73 42.93
N VAL A 855 -41.24 -10.90 44.18
CA VAL A 855 -40.52 -11.77 45.10
C VAL A 855 -40.85 -13.26 44.79
N HIS A 856 -42.01 -13.55 44.18
CA HIS A 856 -42.49 -14.88 43.86
C HIS A 856 -42.06 -15.36 42.47
N ALA A 857 -41.46 -14.52 41.66
CA ALA A 857 -40.94 -14.90 40.35
C ALA A 857 -40.01 -16.09 40.50
N SER A 858 -40.11 -17.07 39.58
CA SER A 858 -39.23 -18.24 39.55
C SER A 858 -38.54 -18.37 38.20
N ASN A 859 -37.35 -18.94 38.19
CA ASN A 859 -36.56 -19.28 36.99
C ASN A 859 -37.01 -20.64 36.40
N VAL A 860 -36.33 -21.10 35.31
CA VAL A 860 -36.60 -22.42 34.67
C VAL A 860 -36.51 -23.58 35.65
N GLN A 861 -35.71 -23.51 36.69
CA GLN A 861 -35.53 -24.54 37.71
C GLN A 861 -36.52 -24.37 38.90
N GLY A 862 -37.46 -23.44 38.81
CA GLY A 862 -38.39 -23.11 39.89
C GLY A 862 -37.75 -22.35 41.08
N PHE A 863 -36.53 -21.85 40.92
CA PHE A 863 -35.88 -21.06 41.98
C PHE A 863 -36.42 -19.63 41.99
N ALA A 864 -36.94 -19.21 43.14
CA ALA A 864 -37.27 -17.83 43.46
C ALA A 864 -36.07 -17.14 44.15
N ALA A 865 -36.22 -15.83 44.42
CA ALA A 865 -35.15 -15.05 45.06
C ALA A 865 -34.67 -15.62 46.38
N LEU A 866 -35.58 -16.25 47.18
CA LEU A 866 -35.25 -16.88 48.46
C LEU A 866 -34.37 -18.14 48.26
N HIS A 867 -34.57 -18.90 47.19
CA HIS A 867 -33.72 -20.03 46.80
C HIS A 867 -32.29 -19.54 46.44
N CYS A 868 -32.18 -18.44 45.72
CA CYS A 868 -30.89 -17.83 45.37
C CYS A 868 -30.15 -17.30 46.60
N ALA A 869 -30.89 -16.68 47.52
CA ALA A 869 -30.33 -16.23 48.81
C ALA A 869 -29.85 -17.40 49.69
N ALA A 870 -30.59 -18.51 49.71
CA ALA A 870 -30.22 -19.74 50.42
C ALA A 870 -28.97 -20.39 49.81
N LEU A 871 -28.88 -20.42 48.48
CA LEU A 871 -27.69 -20.92 47.75
C LEU A 871 -26.45 -20.09 48.09
N TYR A 872 -26.59 -18.74 48.06
CA TYR A 872 -25.55 -17.84 48.54
C TYR A 872 -25.16 -18.15 49.99
N GLY A 873 -26.16 -18.38 50.86
CA GLY A 873 -26.01 -18.63 52.31
C GLY A 873 -25.10 -19.79 52.66
N PHE A 874 -25.11 -20.86 51.89
CA PHE A 874 -24.24 -22.02 52.09
C PHE A 874 -22.74 -21.65 51.96
N SER A 875 -22.39 -20.72 51.04
CA SER A 875 -21.00 -20.27 50.83
C SER A 875 -20.64 -18.98 51.59
N ALA A 876 -21.61 -18.33 52.21
CA ALA A 876 -21.44 -17.08 52.94
C ALA A 876 -20.54 -17.21 54.14
N ARG A 877 -19.77 -16.16 54.46
CA ARG A 877 -18.93 -16.05 55.68
C ARG A 877 -19.38 -14.91 56.62
N ASP A 878 -20.39 -14.13 56.19
CA ASP A 878 -20.92 -13.01 56.95
C ASP A 878 -22.36 -13.30 57.39
N LYS A 879 -22.52 -13.63 58.64
CA LYS A 879 -23.79 -13.93 59.30
C LYS A 879 -24.78 -12.75 59.17
N THR A 880 -24.31 -11.53 59.43
CA THR A 880 -25.20 -10.33 59.47
C THR A 880 -25.74 -10.05 58.07
N ARG A 881 -24.92 -10.25 57.06
CA ARG A 881 -25.30 -10.05 55.64
C ARG A 881 -26.31 -11.11 55.19
N LEU A 882 -26.11 -12.37 55.54
CA LEU A 882 -27.07 -13.46 55.23
C LEU A 882 -28.41 -13.19 55.88
N LEU A 883 -28.43 -12.90 57.20
CA LEU A 883 -29.69 -12.63 57.92
C LEU A 883 -30.42 -11.42 57.34
N ALA A 884 -29.74 -10.31 57.08
CA ALA A 884 -30.36 -9.13 56.43
C ALA A 884 -30.95 -9.47 55.07
N LEU A 885 -30.31 -10.37 54.29
CA LEU A 885 -30.82 -10.82 53.00
C LEU A 885 -32.07 -11.68 53.14
N LEU A 886 -32.08 -12.64 54.04
CA LEU A 886 -33.22 -13.49 54.31
C LEU A 886 -34.40 -12.67 54.89
N ASP A 887 -34.14 -11.77 55.83
CA ASP A 887 -35.15 -10.88 56.41
C ASP A 887 -35.80 -10.00 55.36
N ALA A 888 -35.00 -9.39 54.46
CA ALA A 888 -35.52 -8.55 53.36
C ALA A 888 -36.51 -9.33 52.49
N LEU A 889 -36.22 -10.58 52.15
CA LEU A 889 -37.09 -11.39 51.28
C LEU A 889 -38.32 -11.95 52.02
N LEU A 890 -38.12 -12.44 53.25
CA LEU A 890 -39.20 -12.99 54.10
C LEU A 890 -40.21 -11.94 54.49
N LEU A 891 -39.73 -10.72 54.88
CA LEU A 891 -40.62 -9.58 55.19
C LEU A 891 -41.40 -9.12 53.97
N ALA A 892 -40.87 -9.30 52.78
CA ALA A 892 -41.54 -8.98 51.49
C ALA A 892 -42.53 -10.09 51.08
N GLY A 893 -42.69 -11.17 51.88
CA GLY A 893 -43.64 -12.22 51.62
C GLY A 893 -43.11 -13.42 50.83
N ALA A 894 -41.77 -13.59 50.71
CA ALA A 894 -41.22 -14.77 50.08
C ALA A 894 -41.66 -16.05 50.84
N ASN A 895 -42.09 -17.07 50.09
CA ASN A 895 -42.54 -18.33 50.68
C ASN A 895 -41.33 -19.23 50.99
N PRO A 896 -41.01 -19.47 52.32
CA PRO A 896 -39.88 -20.33 52.73
C PRO A 896 -40.04 -21.78 52.28
N GLY A 897 -41.30 -22.30 52.18
CA GLY A 897 -41.57 -23.67 51.73
C GLY A 897 -41.79 -23.85 50.24
N GLN A 898 -41.46 -22.86 49.39
CA GLN A 898 -41.59 -22.95 47.92
C GLN A 898 -40.71 -24.10 47.38
N LEU A 899 -41.35 -25.00 46.62
CA LEU A 899 -40.63 -26.12 45.97
C LEU A 899 -40.09 -25.71 44.61
N ALA A 900 -38.83 -25.96 44.34
CA ALA A 900 -38.19 -25.90 43.07
C ALA A 900 -38.05 -27.29 42.44
N ASP A 901 -37.46 -27.35 41.24
CA ASP A 901 -37.19 -28.60 40.53
C ASP A 901 -36.32 -29.54 41.41
N GLY A 902 -36.69 -30.81 41.42
CA GLY A 902 -36.04 -31.79 42.30
C GLY A 902 -36.55 -31.75 43.73
N LYS A 903 -37.71 -31.13 44.01
CA LYS A 903 -38.32 -30.95 45.32
C LYS A 903 -37.40 -30.24 46.34
N ILE A 904 -36.64 -29.28 45.81
CA ILE A 904 -35.65 -28.54 46.60
C ILE A 904 -36.33 -27.31 47.20
N THR A 905 -36.24 -27.12 48.52
CA THR A 905 -36.65 -25.88 49.19
C THR A 905 -35.45 -24.96 49.45
N PRO A 906 -35.65 -23.65 49.80
CA PRO A 906 -34.59 -22.78 50.25
C PRO A 906 -33.79 -23.38 51.41
N LEU A 907 -34.45 -24.06 52.34
CA LEU A 907 -33.80 -24.75 53.47
C LEU A 907 -32.79 -25.78 52.98
N LEU A 908 -33.19 -26.65 52.03
CA LEU A 908 -32.29 -27.70 51.52
C LEU A 908 -31.10 -27.09 50.77
N LEU A 909 -31.28 -25.97 50.04
CA LEU A 909 -30.16 -25.25 49.38
C LEU A 909 -29.21 -24.66 50.40
N LEU A 910 -29.71 -24.05 51.45
CA LEU A 910 -28.89 -23.46 52.49
C LEU A 910 -28.08 -24.56 53.23
N LEU A 911 -28.58 -25.77 53.24
CA LEU A 911 -27.92 -26.98 53.77
C LEU A 911 -26.98 -27.67 52.77
N GLY A 912 -26.82 -27.08 51.57
CA GLY A 912 -25.90 -27.56 50.55
C GLY A 912 -26.42 -28.71 49.69
N ALA A 913 -27.74 -28.79 49.43
CA ALA A 913 -28.33 -29.85 48.59
C ALA A 913 -27.71 -29.91 47.16
N ARG A 914 -27.22 -28.81 46.63
CA ARG A 914 -26.50 -28.70 45.33
C ARG A 914 -25.01 -28.41 45.46
N ALA A 915 -24.44 -28.40 46.66
CA ALA A 915 -23.03 -28.18 46.85
C ALA A 915 -22.19 -29.37 46.38
N GLU A 916 -21.01 -29.10 45.87
CA GLU A 916 -20.05 -30.13 45.49
C GLU A 916 -19.58 -30.93 46.70
N ARG A 917 -19.19 -32.19 46.47
CA ARG A 917 -18.69 -33.07 47.53
C ARG A 917 -17.37 -32.46 48.07
N GLY A 918 -17.38 -32.09 49.38
CA GLY A 918 -16.24 -31.47 50.04
C GLY A 918 -16.25 -29.94 50.04
N ALA A 919 -17.33 -29.31 49.56
CA ALA A 919 -17.50 -27.87 49.73
C ALA A 919 -17.49 -27.46 51.21
N VAL A 920 -16.73 -26.42 51.52
CA VAL A 920 -16.55 -25.90 52.88
C VAL A 920 -17.53 -24.75 53.08
N CYS A 921 -18.36 -24.83 54.11
CA CYS A 921 -19.23 -23.74 54.58
C CYS A 921 -18.83 -23.26 55.97
N ASP A 922 -19.29 -22.08 56.36
CA ASP A 922 -19.22 -21.62 57.73
C ASP A 922 -20.47 -22.10 58.51
N GLU A 923 -20.30 -23.06 59.37
CA GLU A 923 -21.41 -23.70 60.09
C GLU A 923 -22.25 -22.68 60.90
N GLN A 924 -21.61 -21.67 61.50
CA GLN A 924 -22.32 -20.67 62.33
C GLN A 924 -23.19 -19.75 61.44
N VAL A 925 -22.74 -19.45 60.22
CA VAL A 925 -23.52 -18.65 59.28
C VAL A 925 -24.70 -19.44 58.76
N VAL A 926 -24.48 -20.70 58.34
CA VAL A 926 -25.55 -21.59 57.86
C VAL A 926 -26.56 -21.85 58.97
N LEU A 927 -26.09 -22.13 60.24
CA LEU A 927 -26.94 -22.31 61.36
C LEU A 927 -27.89 -21.11 61.59
N ALA A 928 -27.38 -19.91 61.62
CA ALA A 928 -28.21 -18.71 61.79
C ALA A 928 -29.26 -18.54 60.70
N GLY A 929 -28.87 -18.85 59.40
CA GLY A 929 -29.85 -18.84 58.31
C GLY A 929 -30.92 -19.94 58.45
N VAL A 930 -30.59 -21.13 58.91
CA VAL A 930 -31.53 -22.22 59.15
C VAL A 930 -32.47 -21.83 60.30
N GLU A 931 -31.96 -21.35 61.45
CA GLU A 931 -32.77 -20.85 62.54
C GLU A 931 -33.78 -19.81 62.07
N ARG A 932 -33.37 -18.88 61.23
CA ARG A 932 -34.25 -17.83 60.71
C ARG A 932 -35.37 -18.37 59.77
N LEU A 933 -35.08 -19.36 58.93
CA LEU A 933 -36.10 -20.01 58.08
C LEU A 933 -37.10 -20.84 58.93
N LEU A 934 -36.64 -21.50 59.97
CA LEU A 934 -37.49 -22.27 60.88
C LEU A 934 -38.44 -21.37 61.74
N GLU A 935 -37.99 -20.16 62.13
CA GLU A 935 -38.85 -19.15 62.78
C GLU A 935 -40.03 -18.73 61.89
N GLU A 936 -39.90 -18.73 60.58
CA GLU A 936 -40.97 -18.45 59.62
C GLU A 936 -41.84 -19.62 59.24
N GLY A 937 -41.65 -20.77 59.92
CA GLY A 937 -42.50 -21.94 59.84
C GLY A 937 -42.14 -22.92 58.73
N GLU A 938 -40.90 -22.90 58.19
CA GLU A 938 -40.42 -23.92 57.30
C GLU A 938 -40.49 -25.34 57.91
N THR A 939 -40.92 -26.31 57.07
CA THR A 939 -41.09 -27.69 57.54
C THR A 939 -39.80 -28.51 57.39
N LEU A 940 -39.49 -29.32 58.39
CA LEU A 940 -38.34 -30.20 58.32
C LEU A 940 -38.58 -31.55 57.60
N ASP A 941 -39.83 -31.80 57.17
CA ASP A 941 -40.24 -32.99 56.43
C ASP A 941 -39.98 -33.03 54.97
N VAL A 942 -39.23 -32.00 54.43
CA VAL A 942 -38.85 -31.87 53.03
C VAL A 942 -37.71 -32.83 52.69
N VAL A 943 -37.76 -33.38 51.44
CA VAL A 943 -36.69 -34.25 50.93
C VAL A 943 -36.48 -33.94 49.45
N ASP A 944 -35.21 -33.98 49.03
CA ASP A 944 -34.81 -33.87 47.62
C ASP A 944 -35.12 -35.18 46.84
N THR A 945 -34.84 -35.24 45.55
CA THR A 945 -35.04 -36.44 44.70
C THR A 945 -34.18 -37.63 45.09
N ARG A 946 -33.13 -37.45 45.89
CA ARG A 946 -32.29 -38.52 46.46
C ARG A 946 -32.84 -39.06 47.80
N GLY A 947 -33.95 -38.49 48.28
CA GLY A 947 -34.49 -38.72 49.58
C GLY A 947 -33.74 -38.06 50.74
N PHE A 948 -32.84 -37.09 50.41
CA PHE A 948 -32.09 -36.39 51.44
C PHE A 948 -32.96 -35.30 52.07
N GLY A 949 -33.19 -35.37 53.32
CA GLY A 949 -33.76 -34.34 54.19
C GLY A 949 -32.68 -33.45 54.82
N PRO A 950 -33.07 -32.46 55.64
CA PRO A 950 -32.16 -31.51 56.26
C PRO A 950 -31.05 -32.23 57.10
N LEU A 951 -31.34 -33.24 57.84
CA LEU A 951 -30.37 -34.01 58.63
C LEU A 951 -29.37 -34.80 57.77
N HIS A 952 -29.86 -35.36 56.65
CA HIS A 952 -28.96 -36.03 55.70
C HIS A 952 -27.90 -35.07 55.10
N LEU A 953 -28.30 -33.83 54.73
CA LEU A 953 -27.41 -32.82 54.19
C LEU A 953 -26.42 -32.31 55.25
N ALA A 954 -26.91 -32.00 56.43
CA ALA A 954 -26.05 -31.60 57.54
C ALA A 954 -25.02 -32.71 57.92
N ALA A 955 -25.44 -33.99 57.92
CA ALA A 955 -24.56 -35.15 58.09
C ALA A 955 -23.55 -35.28 56.88
N LEU A 956 -23.98 -35.05 55.67
CA LEU A 956 -23.17 -35.14 54.45
C LEU A 956 -22.01 -34.10 54.43
N HIS A 957 -22.27 -32.90 54.97
CA HIS A 957 -21.31 -31.79 55.03
C HIS A 957 -20.55 -31.72 56.36
N GLY A 958 -20.87 -32.58 57.32
CA GLY A 958 -20.13 -32.69 58.61
C GLY A 958 -20.38 -31.51 59.57
N LEU A 959 -21.64 -31.10 59.77
CA LEU A 959 -22.05 -29.89 60.49
C LEU A 959 -22.71 -30.25 61.84
N PRO A 960 -21.93 -30.46 62.93
CA PRO A 960 -22.42 -30.97 64.22
C PRO A 960 -23.38 -30.01 64.89
N LEU A 961 -23.15 -28.71 64.93
CA LEU A 961 -24.02 -27.71 65.56
C LEU A 961 -25.37 -27.65 64.86
N LEU A 962 -25.35 -27.76 63.52
CA LEU A 962 -26.55 -27.77 62.74
C LEU A 962 -27.37 -29.02 62.91
N VAL A 963 -26.75 -30.21 63.00
CA VAL A 963 -27.44 -31.47 63.35
C VAL A 963 -28.14 -31.33 64.69
N LYS A 964 -27.46 -30.79 65.70
CA LYS A 964 -28.03 -30.54 66.99
C LYS A 964 -29.22 -29.59 67.01
N CYS A 965 -29.13 -28.53 66.19
CA CYS A 965 -30.22 -27.58 66.00
C CYS A 965 -31.45 -28.26 65.32
N LEU A 966 -31.25 -28.99 64.25
CA LEU A 966 -32.31 -29.69 63.53
C LEU A 966 -32.99 -30.77 64.35
N LEU A 967 -32.25 -31.56 65.15
CA LEU A 967 -32.79 -32.53 66.07
C LEU A 967 -33.65 -31.85 67.12
N ARG A 968 -33.26 -30.71 67.67
CA ARG A 968 -34.07 -29.93 68.64
C ARG A 968 -35.32 -29.36 68.04
N ALA A 969 -35.27 -29.01 66.78
CA ALA A 969 -36.42 -28.53 66.00
C ALA A 969 -37.39 -29.64 65.56
N GLY A 970 -37.08 -30.91 65.91
CA GLY A 970 -37.96 -32.07 65.68
C GLY A 970 -37.73 -32.74 64.27
N ALA A 971 -36.60 -32.63 63.69
CA ALA A 971 -36.24 -33.34 62.44
C ALA A 971 -36.13 -34.86 62.74
N ASP A 972 -36.71 -35.72 61.87
CA ASP A 972 -36.72 -37.17 62.02
C ASP A 972 -35.34 -37.79 61.79
N SER A 973 -34.72 -38.29 62.89
CA SER A 973 -33.38 -38.90 62.89
C SER A 973 -33.33 -40.28 62.21
N GLU A 974 -34.47 -41.00 62.12
CA GLU A 974 -34.54 -42.31 61.52
C GLU A 974 -34.94 -42.30 60.04
N ARG A 975 -35.20 -41.14 59.50
CA ARG A 975 -35.54 -41.00 58.09
C ARG A 975 -34.47 -41.61 57.20
N ARG A 976 -34.90 -42.35 56.13
CA ARG A 976 -33.99 -43.02 55.25
C ARG A 976 -34.02 -42.38 53.85
N ASP A 977 -32.87 -42.25 53.22
CA ASP A 977 -32.69 -41.76 51.84
C ASP A 977 -33.14 -42.86 50.84
N ALA A 978 -33.07 -42.51 49.51
CA ALA A 978 -33.43 -43.45 48.42
C ALA A 978 -32.54 -44.72 48.37
N LEU A 979 -31.41 -44.72 49.05
CA LEU A 979 -30.50 -45.88 49.21
C LEU A 979 -30.65 -46.55 50.56
N ASN A 980 -31.72 -46.26 51.25
CA ASN A 980 -32.07 -46.85 52.60
C ASN A 980 -31.03 -46.51 53.70
N ARG A 981 -30.34 -45.35 53.59
CA ARG A 981 -29.35 -44.90 54.59
C ARG A 981 -29.92 -43.82 55.51
N SER A 982 -29.62 -43.89 56.79
CA SER A 982 -29.97 -42.84 57.73
C SER A 982 -28.92 -41.68 57.70
N PRO A 983 -29.26 -40.51 58.26
CA PRO A 983 -28.28 -39.38 58.35
C PRO A 983 -27.05 -39.80 59.18
N ARG A 984 -27.21 -40.60 60.22
CA ARG A 984 -26.13 -41.14 61.02
C ARG A 984 -25.17 -42.00 60.18
N GLU A 985 -25.72 -42.95 59.41
CA GLU A 985 -24.95 -43.82 58.52
C GLU A 985 -24.17 -42.99 57.48
N ILE A 986 -24.73 -41.90 56.92
CA ILE A 986 -24.04 -41.01 56.05
C ILE A 986 -22.86 -40.30 56.74
N ALA A 987 -23.05 -39.79 57.97
CA ALA A 987 -21.99 -39.21 58.78
C ALA A 987 -20.81 -40.17 58.97
N ILE A 988 -21.12 -41.43 59.32
CA ILE A 988 -20.13 -42.48 59.50
C ILE A 988 -19.40 -42.80 58.20
N MET A 989 -20.14 -42.97 57.11
CA MET A 989 -19.56 -43.24 55.81
C MET A 989 -18.63 -42.09 55.30
N ARG A 990 -18.91 -40.88 55.74
CA ARG A 990 -18.09 -39.66 55.41
C ARG A 990 -16.94 -39.47 56.44
N GLY A 991 -16.87 -40.23 57.49
CA GLY A 991 -15.86 -40.11 58.52
C GLY A 991 -16.11 -39.02 59.58
N PHE A 992 -17.32 -38.43 59.59
CA PHE A 992 -17.68 -37.36 60.54
C PHE A 992 -18.19 -37.95 61.85
N ILE A 993 -17.28 -38.44 62.66
CA ILE A 993 -17.61 -39.17 63.93
C ILE A 993 -18.33 -38.25 64.93
N ASP A 994 -17.90 -36.98 65.04
CA ASP A 994 -18.52 -36.00 65.94
C ASP A 994 -19.98 -35.68 65.54
N VAL A 995 -20.27 -35.72 64.26
CA VAL A 995 -21.65 -35.60 63.72
C VAL A 995 -22.45 -36.82 64.00
N ALA A 996 -21.89 -38.04 63.83
CA ALA A 996 -22.56 -39.26 64.06
C ALA A 996 -22.91 -39.41 65.61
N GLY A 997 -22.06 -38.88 66.48
CA GLY A 997 -22.29 -38.86 67.93
C GLY A 997 -23.47 -37.96 68.37
N GLN A 998 -23.83 -36.92 67.58
CA GLN A 998 -25.01 -36.08 67.91
C GLN A 998 -26.35 -36.86 67.82
N PHE A 999 -26.45 -37.86 66.97
CA PHE A 999 -27.63 -38.73 66.85
C PHE A 999 -27.78 -39.69 68.02
N GLU A 1000 -26.74 -39.93 68.84
CA GLU A 1000 -26.79 -40.80 70.01
C GLU A 1000 -27.18 -40.09 71.33
N SER A 1001 -26.96 -38.80 71.42
CA SER A 1001 -27.15 -37.95 72.56
C SER A 1001 -28.63 -37.79 73.00
N GLU A 1002 -29.61 -37.99 72.08
CA GLU A 1002 -31.04 -37.89 72.42
C GLU A 1002 -31.69 -39.21 72.89
N GLN A 1003 -31.09 -40.36 72.55
CA GLN A 1003 -31.56 -41.69 73.05
C GLN A 1003 -30.96 -42.10 74.41
N LEU A 1004 -30.00 -41.35 74.93
CA LEU A 1004 -29.38 -41.55 76.21
C LEU A 1004 -29.99 -40.62 77.31
N GLY A 1005 -31.31 -40.63 77.39
CA GLY A 1005 -32.00 -40.38 78.66
C GLY A 1005 -31.70 -41.46 79.71
N VAL A 1006 -30.70 -41.16 80.56
CA VAL A 1006 -30.47 -41.74 81.88
C VAL A 1006 -30.57 -43.33 82.01
N ALA A 1007 -29.93 -44.10 81.16
CA ALA A 1007 -29.83 -45.54 81.49
C ALA A 1007 -28.66 -46.31 80.84
N SER A 1008 -27.51 -45.79 80.58
CA SER A 1008 -26.50 -46.65 79.98
C SER A 1008 -25.01 -46.39 80.24
N MET A 1009 -24.69 -45.65 81.28
CA MET A 1009 -23.27 -45.71 81.78
C MET A 1009 -22.98 -46.97 82.64
N GLY A 1010 -24.02 -47.76 82.98
CA GLY A 1010 -23.87 -48.95 83.69
C GLY A 1010 -23.58 -50.24 82.90
N ARG A 1011 -23.61 -50.24 81.56
CA ARG A 1011 -23.37 -51.48 80.79
C ARG A 1011 -21.99 -51.61 80.18
N PHE A 1012 -21.15 -50.53 80.13
CA PHE A 1012 -19.78 -50.62 79.62
C PHE A 1012 -18.69 -50.76 80.66
N LEU A 1013 -19.07 -51.05 81.98
CA LEU A 1013 -18.14 -51.32 82.99
C LEU A 1013 -18.31 -52.80 83.60
N ARG A 1014 -18.88 -53.67 82.72
CA ARG A 1014 -18.87 -55.12 83.04
C ARG A 1014 -18.63 -55.84 81.68
N ASP A 1015 -17.39 -55.95 81.37
CA ASP A 1015 -16.61 -57.11 80.90
C ASP A 1015 -15.19 -56.68 80.59
#